data_2a9d5e7b3a820ce3536b8c68ba2378af
#
_entry.id   2a9d5e7b3a820ce3536b8c68ba2378af
#
_cell.length_a   1.000
_cell.length_b   1.000
_cell.length_c   1.000
_cell.angle_alpha   90.00
_cell.angle_beta   90.00
_cell.angle_gamma   90.00
#
_symmetry.space_group_name_H-M   'P 1'
#
loop_
_entity.id
_entity.type
_entity.pdbx_description
1 polymer ?
#
loop_
_entity_poly.entity_id
_entity_poly.type
_entity_poly.pdbx_seq_one_letter_code
_entity_poly.pdbx_strand_id
1 'polypeptide(L)'
;MIQFETNTYSIELDEEKGHISYLKMYQKECIKDTLLPLFQIQMRDEKGQIHRINTYDGKLASKEQNENKYTLIYRGFAPYQLEVIVYLEMGTERITWRIEVHNCPELYCMEWIDFPQIAVCNDLKSSGGESQILWGYNEGIIVEDIQLRESLDEFAYKEPAYPSEGLMGMYPAVVELQFMAYYNSAGGLYLGTHDAHGYLKGIDFHSEGSGIKLQFRHFCGCSFGEAYQMDYGFVMQAFLGDWHDAAEIYRRWFDEHKNKAFIPIEENPNLPEWYKDSPVVVTYPVRGRHDMDIMNPNKLFPYVKALPHIERYAEETDSRVMALLMHWEGSAPWAPPYVWPPYGGADALEQFGDRLHKKGNLLGVYCSGISWTEQSNVVKEYQTKEQFQKEHLEQYMCVSPTGKLEYSHICRAQRSGYDMCISQEFTKNVISDEVKHMTEAGIDYIQVLDQNHGGTPYFCYSRKHGHPPVPGKWVSEHMVDFLERLKKYTHADGKRVLLGCESAAAETYIPYLLFSDNRFNITYRFGGYPVPVYAYVFHQYVNNFMGNQVCSQYAFDNEKYPDNLLMRIAYAYSAGDMFTLVINEDGKIVWNWGLSDFDSMPDQENIIQFIKAANAYRRGYGKQYLNCGQMQKPLKIITKKHASIMLKCGFLYEPDMLFTSRWKASDGSIGQFLINYNACSVKAEICTDRKIQIRSADGKTVSSHTPKDGKVELYVNPLDVVLFEEMQ
;
A
#
# COMPACT_ATOMS: atom_id res chain seq x y z
N MET A 1 31.42 6.69 -24.98
CA MET A 1 30.72 5.49 -24.46
C MET A 1 31.36 5.08 -23.15
N ILE A 2 30.58 4.98 -22.08
CA ILE A 2 31.01 4.42 -20.80
C ILE A 2 30.60 2.95 -20.78
N GLN A 3 31.58 2.08 -20.59
CA GLN A 3 31.37 0.64 -20.47
C GLN A 3 31.90 0.18 -19.11
N PHE A 4 31.15 -0.62 -18.42
CA PHE A 4 31.53 -1.17 -17.13
C PHE A 4 31.00 -2.60 -17.00
N GLU A 5 31.86 -3.50 -16.58
CA GLU A 5 31.56 -4.92 -16.45
C GLU A 5 32.09 -5.48 -15.14
N THR A 6 31.24 -6.27 -14.47
CA THR A 6 31.56 -7.03 -13.26
C THR A 6 31.08 -8.47 -13.40
N ASN A 7 31.25 -9.28 -12.34
CA ASN A 7 30.70 -10.63 -12.31
C ASN A 7 29.16 -10.65 -12.20
N THR A 8 28.54 -9.52 -11.85
CA THR A 8 27.11 -9.43 -11.57
C THR A 8 26.33 -8.66 -12.64
N TYR A 9 26.95 -7.67 -13.28
CA TYR A 9 26.29 -6.90 -14.32
C TYR A 9 27.27 -6.34 -15.35
N SER A 10 26.73 -6.01 -16.53
CA SER A 10 27.40 -5.26 -17.60
C SER A 10 26.47 -4.13 -18.07
N ILE A 11 27.01 -2.92 -18.20
CA ILE A 11 26.27 -1.73 -18.68
C ILE A 11 27.07 -1.01 -19.75
N GLU A 12 26.36 -0.51 -20.77
CA GLU A 12 26.88 0.44 -21.76
C GLU A 12 25.99 1.70 -21.75
N LEU A 13 26.62 2.85 -21.51
CA LEU A 13 25.99 4.16 -21.51
C LEU A 13 26.63 5.01 -22.63
N ASP A 14 25.83 5.39 -23.61
CA ASP A 14 26.21 6.41 -24.59
C ASP A 14 25.98 7.79 -23.97
N GLU A 15 27.00 8.32 -23.29
CA GLU A 15 26.91 9.60 -22.58
C GLU A 15 26.78 10.80 -23.55
N GLU A 16 27.26 10.69 -24.77
CA GLU A 16 27.13 11.78 -25.76
C GLU A 16 25.72 11.87 -26.31
N LYS A 17 25.09 10.73 -26.59
CA LYS A 17 23.67 10.65 -26.97
C LYS A 17 22.72 10.67 -25.76
N GLY A 18 23.23 10.35 -24.59
CA GLY A 18 22.46 10.40 -23.33
C GLY A 18 21.42 9.32 -23.20
N HIS A 19 21.80 8.06 -23.36
CA HIS A 19 20.95 6.90 -23.09
C HIS A 19 21.75 5.67 -22.66
N ILE A 20 21.09 4.76 -21.93
CA ILE A 20 21.64 3.42 -21.63
C ILE A 20 21.37 2.54 -22.85
N SER A 21 22.43 2.10 -23.53
CA SER A 21 22.34 1.30 -24.77
C SER A 21 22.26 -0.20 -24.48
N TYR A 22 22.80 -0.66 -23.35
CA TYR A 22 22.80 -2.05 -22.96
C TYR A 22 22.84 -2.20 -21.44
N LEU A 23 22.10 -3.16 -20.91
CA LEU A 23 22.17 -3.56 -19.51
C LEU A 23 21.89 -5.06 -19.39
N LYS A 24 22.82 -5.76 -18.74
CA LYS A 24 22.70 -7.17 -18.38
C LYS A 24 22.93 -7.34 -16.89
N MET A 25 22.07 -8.12 -16.22
CA MET A 25 22.18 -8.47 -14.81
C MET A 25 22.31 -10.00 -14.70
N TYR A 26 23.44 -10.48 -14.20
CA TYR A 26 23.84 -11.89 -14.29
C TYR A 26 23.72 -12.41 -15.73
N GLN A 27 22.87 -13.39 -16.01
CA GLN A 27 22.65 -13.91 -17.35
C GLN A 27 21.43 -13.30 -18.06
N LYS A 28 20.70 -12.38 -17.40
CA LYS A 28 19.53 -11.74 -17.96
C LYS A 28 19.88 -10.44 -18.67
N GLU A 29 19.62 -10.37 -19.95
CA GLU A 29 19.61 -9.10 -20.69
C GLU A 29 18.36 -8.30 -20.29
N CYS A 30 18.57 -7.09 -19.77
CA CYS A 30 17.50 -6.22 -19.32
C CYS A 30 17.20 -5.12 -20.33
N ILE A 31 18.21 -4.48 -20.89
CA ILE A 31 18.07 -3.39 -21.87
C ILE A 31 18.92 -3.72 -23.10
N LYS A 32 18.31 -3.66 -24.31
CA LYS A 32 19.02 -3.83 -25.58
C LYS A 32 18.37 -3.16 -26.79
N ASP A 33 17.05 -3.09 -26.87
CA ASP A 33 16.34 -2.72 -28.10
C ASP A 33 15.59 -1.40 -28.00
N THR A 34 15.14 -1.00 -26.81
CA THR A 34 14.38 0.22 -26.56
C THR A 34 15.25 1.25 -25.86
N LEU A 35 15.63 2.31 -26.58
CA LEU A 35 16.50 3.36 -26.08
C LEU A 35 15.66 4.56 -25.65
N LEU A 36 15.80 4.97 -24.38
CA LEU A 36 15.15 6.15 -23.82
C LEU A 36 16.18 7.24 -23.49
N PRO A 37 15.82 8.52 -23.60
CA PRO A 37 16.68 9.60 -23.09
C PRO A 37 16.94 9.36 -21.61
N LEU A 38 18.15 9.60 -21.14
CA LEU A 38 18.58 9.30 -19.76
C LEU A 38 17.69 9.97 -18.72
N PHE A 39 17.23 11.18 -19.03
CA PHE A 39 16.25 11.92 -18.21
C PHE A 39 15.23 12.65 -19.08
N GLN A 40 14.06 12.92 -18.49
CA GLN A 40 13.06 13.86 -19.01
C GLN A 40 12.62 14.78 -17.89
N ILE A 41 12.61 16.10 -18.15
CA ILE A 41 12.24 17.15 -17.19
C ILE A 41 10.94 17.80 -17.67
N GLN A 42 9.95 17.90 -16.80
CA GLN A 42 8.76 18.70 -17.02
C GLN A 42 8.82 19.98 -16.18
N MET A 43 8.60 21.09 -16.85
CA MET A 43 8.46 22.41 -16.24
C MET A 43 7.07 22.97 -16.51
N ARG A 44 6.63 23.88 -15.64
CA ARG A 44 5.43 24.71 -15.89
C ARG A 44 5.79 26.17 -15.92
N ASP A 45 5.17 26.89 -16.84
CA ASP A 45 5.25 28.35 -16.87
C ASP A 45 4.24 29.00 -15.91
N GLU A 46 4.24 30.34 -15.86
CA GLU A 46 3.31 31.11 -15.04
C GLU A 46 1.85 30.94 -15.40
N LYS A 47 1.53 30.42 -16.57
CA LYS A 47 0.15 30.11 -17.00
C LYS A 47 -0.25 28.66 -16.71
N GLY A 48 0.66 27.86 -16.14
CA GLY A 48 0.49 26.44 -15.87
C GLY A 48 0.67 25.56 -17.13
N GLN A 49 1.21 26.11 -18.24
CA GLN A 49 1.48 25.34 -19.45
C GLN A 49 2.70 24.45 -19.26
N ILE A 50 2.64 23.26 -19.85
CA ILE A 50 3.70 22.24 -19.76
C ILE A 50 4.78 22.49 -20.80
N HIS A 51 6.02 22.42 -20.34
CA HIS A 51 7.21 22.45 -21.16
C HIS A 51 8.08 21.24 -20.83
N ARG A 52 8.50 20.48 -21.83
CA ARG A 52 9.31 19.26 -21.64
C ARG A 52 10.61 19.38 -22.40
N ILE A 53 11.66 18.88 -21.76
CA ILE A 53 12.96 18.62 -22.36
C ILE A 53 13.46 17.26 -21.92
N ASN A 54 14.35 16.69 -22.71
CA ASN A 54 15.03 15.45 -22.39
C ASN A 54 16.51 15.50 -22.79
N THR A 55 17.26 14.46 -22.53
CA THR A 55 18.71 14.44 -22.81
C THR A 55 19.03 14.74 -24.26
N TYR A 56 18.15 14.36 -25.23
CA TYR A 56 18.39 14.55 -26.67
C TYR A 56 18.26 16.01 -27.13
N ASP A 57 17.63 16.87 -26.33
CA ASP A 57 17.50 18.30 -26.59
C ASP A 57 18.75 19.09 -26.20
N GLY A 58 19.65 18.47 -25.44
CA GLY A 58 20.91 19.05 -24.98
C GLY A 58 22.15 18.39 -25.61
N LYS A 59 23.31 18.74 -25.08
CA LYS A 59 24.59 18.16 -25.44
C LYS A 59 25.46 17.94 -24.22
N LEU A 60 26.25 16.86 -24.22
CA LEU A 60 27.29 16.66 -23.23
C LEU A 60 28.33 17.79 -23.35
N ALA A 61 28.39 18.63 -22.32
CA ALA A 61 29.31 19.76 -22.25
C ALA A 61 30.65 19.38 -21.60
N SER A 62 30.60 18.52 -20.56
CA SER A 62 31.81 17.97 -19.95
C SER A 62 31.54 16.63 -19.29
N LYS A 63 32.61 15.85 -19.18
CA LYS A 63 32.64 14.58 -18.45
C LYS A 63 33.86 14.56 -17.56
N GLU A 64 33.63 14.30 -16.30
CA GLU A 64 34.69 14.05 -15.31
C GLU A 64 34.60 12.59 -14.87
N GLN A 65 35.75 11.96 -14.68
CA GLN A 65 35.85 10.59 -14.22
C GLN A 65 36.87 10.49 -13.09
N ASN A 66 36.50 9.90 -12.00
CA ASN A 66 37.38 9.57 -10.90
C ASN A 66 37.11 8.10 -10.49
N GLU A 67 38.01 7.20 -10.89
CA GLU A 67 37.84 5.74 -10.74
C GLU A 67 36.52 5.27 -11.40
N ASN A 68 35.57 4.80 -10.59
CA ASN A 68 34.24 4.31 -10.99
C ASN A 68 33.12 5.36 -10.83
N LYS A 69 33.49 6.62 -10.56
CA LYS A 69 32.55 7.75 -10.42
C LYS A 69 32.64 8.65 -11.64
N TYR A 70 31.48 9.01 -12.15
CA TYR A 70 31.36 9.87 -13.32
C TYR A 70 30.44 11.06 -12.99
N THR A 71 30.83 12.23 -13.46
CA THR A 71 30.00 13.45 -13.48
C THR A 71 29.82 13.85 -14.93
N LEU A 72 28.55 13.86 -15.37
CA LEU A 72 28.18 14.21 -16.74
C LEU A 72 27.40 15.53 -16.71
N ILE A 73 27.87 16.54 -17.41
CA ILE A 73 27.23 17.87 -17.47
C ILE A 73 26.65 18.09 -18.86
N TYR A 74 25.33 18.23 -18.90
CA TYR A 74 24.58 18.52 -20.12
C TYR A 74 24.15 19.98 -20.17
N ARG A 75 24.28 20.62 -21.33
CA ARG A 75 23.87 22.00 -21.58
C ARG A 75 23.24 22.14 -22.95
N GLY A 76 22.79 23.36 -23.30
CA GLY A 76 22.31 23.67 -24.66
C GLY A 76 20.83 23.35 -24.86
N PHE A 77 20.05 23.24 -23.79
CA PHE A 77 18.59 23.04 -23.83
C PHE A 77 17.85 24.31 -24.23
N ALA A 78 17.96 24.69 -25.52
CA ALA A 78 17.30 25.89 -26.01
C ALA A 78 15.76 25.75 -25.97
N PRO A 79 14.99 26.80 -25.52
CA PRO A 79 15.46 28.13 -25.16
C PRO A 79 15.82 28.32 -23.66
N TYR A 80 15.79 27.28 -22.85
CA TYR A 80 15.74 27.37 -21.37
C TYR A 80 17.13 27.58 -20.70
N GLN A 81 18.24 27.30 -21.40
CA GLN A 81 19.60 27.42 -20.88
C GLN A 81 19.91 26.61 -19.61
N LEU A 82 19.17 25.55 -19.37
CA LEU A 82 19.39 24.65 -18.22
C LEU A 82 20.79 24.03 -18.26
N GLU A 83 21.31 23.76 -17.06
CA GLU A 83 22.44 22.87 -16.85
C GLU A 83 21.98 21.67 -16.04
N VAL A 84 22.17 20.47 -16.60
CA VAL A 84 21.80 19.21 -15.95
C VAL A 84 23.06 18.43 -15.63
N ILE A 85 23.24 18.08 -14.36
CA ILE A 85 24.39 17.33 -13.85
C ILE A 85 23.91 15.94 -13.42
N VAL A 86 24.47 14.91 -14.04
CA VAL A 86 24.21 13.52 -13.69
C VAL A 86 25.44 12.94 -13.01
N TYR A 87 25.24 12.43 -11.81
CA TYR A 87 26.26 11.69 -11.06
C TYR A 87 25.99 10.20 -11.16
N LEU A 88 27.04 9.45 -11.41
CA LEU A 88 27.00 8.01 -11.58
C LEU A 88 28.15 7.37 -10.81
N GLU A 89 27.83 6.44 -9.92
CA GLU A 89 28.82 5.61 -9.19
C GLU A 89 28.57 4.14 -9.50
N MET A 90 29.56 3.45 -10.06
CA MET A 90 29.51 2.05 -10.48
C MET A 90 30.25 1.17 -9.46
N GLY A 91 29.50 0.47 -8.62
CA GLY A 91 30.02 -0.53 -7.67
C GLY A 91 30.09 -1.93 -8.27
N THR A 92 30.52 -2.91 -7.50
CA THR A 92 30.63 -4.31 -7.93
C THR A 92 29.28 -5.00 -8.17
N GLU A 93 28.25 -4.61 -7.44
CA GLU A 93 26.90 -5.22 -7.50
C GLU A 93 25.80 -4.23 -7.87
N ARG A 94 26.04 -2.92 -7.70
CA ARG A 94 25.06 -1.86 -7.85
C ARG A 94 25.62 -0.64 -8.55
N ILE A 95 24.72 0.12 -9.16
CA ILE A 95 24.96 1.43 -9.76
C ILE A 95 24.10 2.43 -9.00
N THR A 96 24.70 3.55 -8.57
CA THR A 96 23.98 4.63 -7.90
C THR A 96 23.95 5.87 -8.78
N TRP A 97 22.77 6.46 -8.92
CA TRP A 97 22.52 7.63 -9.76
C TRP A 97 22.01 8.79 -8.92
N ARG A 98 22.37 10.02 -9.31
CA ARG A 98 21.79 11.28 -8.82
C ARG A 98 21.71 12.28 -9.96
N ILE A 99 20.82 13.27 -9.82
CA ILE A 99 20.64 14.33 -10.81
C ILE A 99 20.45 15.68 -10.10
N GLU A 100 21.05 16.72 -10.71
CA GLU A 100 20.83 18.11 -10.35
C GLU A 100 20.45 18.91 -11.59
N VAL A 101 19.62 19.93 -11.42
CA VAL A 101 19.20 20.82 -12.50
C VAL A 101 19.36 22.25 -12.04
N HIS A 102 20.18 23.02 -12.72
CA HIS A 102 20.50 24.40 -12.45
C HIS A 102 20.03 25.35 -13.55
N ASN A 103 20.04 26.63 -13.28
CA ASN A 103 19.69 27.70 -14.22
C ASN A 103 18.26 27.60 -14.76
N CYS A 104 17.29 27.13 -13.93
CA CYS A 104 15.89 27.19 -14.31
C CYS A 104 15.49 28.66 -14.51
N PRO A 105 14.88 29.02 -15.67
CA PRO A 105 14.51 30.41 -15.90
C PRO A 105 13.40 30.86 -14.91
N GLU A 106 13.42 32.11 -14.50
CA GLU A 106 12.52 32.70 -13.49
C GLU A 106 11.01 32.58 -13.79
N LEU A 107 10.65 32.37 -15.09
CA LEU A 107 9.27 32.19 -15.49
C LEU A 107 8.79 30.75 -15.46
N TYR A 108 9.64 29.81 -15.02
CA TYR A 108 9.36 28.38 -15.00
C TYR A 108 9.62 27.78 -13.62
N CYS A 109 8.84 26.77 -13.25
CA CYS A 109 9.13 25.90 -12.12
C CYS A 109 9.24 24.46 -12.57
N MET A 110 10.19 23.72 -12.02
CA MET A 110 10.35 22.29 -12.30
C MET A 110 9.31 21.51 -11.53
N GLU A 111 8.47 20.74 -12.24
CA GLU A 111 7.42 19.94 -11.65
C GLU A 111 7.93 18.56 -11.28
N TRP A 112 8.52 17.85 -12.27
CA TRP A 112 9.08 16.53 -12.05
C TRP A 112 10.20 16.18 -13.03
N ILE A 113 10.97 15.17 -12.67
CA ILE A 113 12.03 14.57 -13.49
C ILE A 113 11.83 13.06 -13.52
N ASP A 114 11.69 12.47 -14.72
CA ASP A 114 11.79 11.02 -14.92
C ASP A 114 13.27 10.67 -15.06
N PHE A 115 13.84 9.95 -14.07
CA PHE A 115 15.27 9.66 -14.03
C PHE A 115 15.63 8.48 -13.11
N PRO A 116 16.60 7.62 -13.51
CA PRO A 116 16.99 7.41 -14.88
C PRO A 116 15.84 6.75 -15.65
N GLN A 117 15.72 7.02 -16.94
CA GLN A 117 14.70 6.35 -17.76
C GLN A 117 15.22 5.00 -18.24
N ILE A 118 14.46 3.95 -17.99
CA ILE A 118 14.80 2.56 -18.23
C ILE A 118 13.64 1.87 -18.92
N ALA A 119 13.91 1.31 -20.12
CA ALA A 119 12.96 0.40 -20.78
C ALA A 119 13.57 -1.01 -20.84
N VAL A 120 12.99 -1.93 -20.09
CA VAL A 120 13.42 -3.33 -20.10
C VAL A 120 12.79 -4.10 -21.26
N CYS A 121 13.41 -5.21 -21.63
CA CYS A 121 12.86 -6.11 -22.65
C CYS A 121 11.45 -6.59 -22.25
N ASN A 122 10.52 -6.61 -23.19
CA ASN A 122 9.21 -7.21 -22.94
C ASN A 122 9.30 -8.74 -23.03
N ASP A 123 9.74 -9.37 -21.95
CA ASP A 123 9.93 -10.81 -21.78
C ASP A 123 9.06 -11.34 -20.64
N LEU A 124 7.86 -10.78 -20.49
CA LEU A 124 6.88 -11.25 -19.51
C LEU A 124 6.29 -12.62 -19.92
N LYS A 125 5.76 -13.36 -18.94
CA LYS A 125 5.13 -14.66 -19.17
C LYS A 125 4.01 -14.60 -20.20
N SER A 126 3.18 -13.57 -20.17
CA SER A 126 2.11 -13.33 -21.15
C SER A 126 2.62 -13.14 -22.59
N SER A 127 3.87 -12.68 -22.74
CA SER A 127 4.55 -12.53 -24.04
C SER A 127 5.34 -13.78 -24.45
N GLY A 128 5.21 -14.89 -23.71
CA GLY A 128 5.93 -16.14 -23.95
C GLY A 128 7.33 -16.20 -23.35
N GLY A 129 7.72 -15.21 -22.57
CA GLY A 129 8.96 -15.19 -21.77
C GLY A 129 8.79 -15.79 -20.39
N GLU A 130 9.74 -15.51 -19.50
CA GLU A 130 9.75 -16.03 -18.13
C GLU A 130 9.79 -14.89 -17.07
N SER A 131 9.83 -13.65 -17.52
CA SER A 131 10.04 -12.52 -16.62
C SER A 131 8.79 -12.10 -15.87
N GLN A 132 9.02 -11.46 -14.74
CA GLN A 132 8.01 -10.90 -13.85
C GLN A 132 8.44 -9.51 -13.42
N ILE A 133 7.47 -8.67 -13.04
CA ILE A 133 7.69 -7.38 -12.39
C ILE A 133 7.13 -7.45 -10.97
N LEU A 134 7.98 -7.17 -9.97
CA LEU A 134 7.55 -6.88 -8.61
C LEU A 134 7.24 -5.40 -8.50
N TRP A 135 6.04 -5.06 -8.01
CA TRP A 135 5.59 -3.69 -7.81
C TRP A 135 5.01 -3.54 -6.40
N GLY A 136 5.45 -2.51 -5.67
CA GLY A 136 5.02 -2.23 -4.31
C GLY A 136 3.65 -1.56 -4.19
N TYR A 137 2.70 -1.96 -5.06
CA TYR A 137 1.34 -1.45 -5.12
C TYR A 137 0.43 -2.27 -4.21
N ASN A 138 -0.25 -1.60 -3.27
CA ASN A 138 -1.29 -2.19 -2.43
C ASN A 138 -0.83 -3.49 -1.75
N GLU A 139 0.20 -3.39 -0.90
CA GLU A 139 0.94 -4.47 -0.22
C GLU A 139 1.98 -5.19 -1.09
N GLY A 140 1.78 -5.23 -2.38
CA GLY A 140 2.70 -5.79 -3.36
C GLY A 140 2.05 -6.74 -4.35
N ILE A 141 2.55 -6.72 -5.57
CA ILE A 141 2.05 -7.54 -6.67
C ILE A 141 3.19 -8.04 -7.54
N ILE A 142 3.07 -9.29 -7.99
CA ILE A 142 3.81 -9.80 -9.14
C ILE A 142 2.96 -9.63 -10.38
N VAL A 143 3.46 -8.88 -11.36
CA VAL A 143 2.79 -8.66 -12.65
C VAL A 143 3.43 -9.54 -13.71
N GLU A 144 2.59 -10.24 -14.47
CA GLU A 144 2.98 -11.16 -15.55
C GLU A 144 2.37 -10.75 -16.90
N ASP A 145 1.40 -9.84 -16.90
CA ASP A 145 0.71 -9.35 -18.09
C ASP A 145 0.56 -7.81 -18.08
N ILE A 146 1.40 -7.13 -18.88
CA ILE A 146 1.36 -5.68 -19.00
C ILE A 146 0.10 -5.17 -19.72
N GLN A 147 -0.44 -5.95 -20.66
CA GLN A 147 -1.62 -5.53 -21.43
C GLN A 147 -2.88 -5.49 -20.57
N LEU A 148 -3.02 -6.47 -19.66
CA LEU A 148 -4.12 -6.47 -18.69
C LEU A 148 -3.99 -5.27 -17.73
N ARG A 149 -2.77 -4.97 -17.27
CA ARG A 149 -2.53 -3.77 -16.46
C ARG A 149 -2.97 -2.49 -17.19
N GLU A 150 -2.61 -2.33 -18.44
CA GLU A 150 -2.91 -1.14 -19.24
C GLU A 150 -4.41 -1.02 -19.59
N SER A 151 -5.11 -2.13 -19.73
CA SER A 151 -6.56 -2.13 -20.01
C SER A 151 -7.43 -1.61 -18.86
N LEU A 152 -6.87 -1.48 -17.65
CA LEU A 152 -7.57 -1.05 -16.43
C LEU A 152 -7.61 0.47 -16.21
N ASP A 153 -7.21 1.26 -17.19
CA ASP A 153 -7.14 2.72 -17.09
C ASP A 153 -8.40 3.41 -16.57
N GLU A 154 -9.58 2.83 -16.79
CA GLU A 154 -10.86 3.39 -16.32
C GLU A 154 -11.13 3.14 -14.83
N PHE A 155 -10.55 2.08 -14.25
CA PHE A 155 -10.82 1.64 -12.87
C PHE A 155 -9.61 1.77 -11.96
N ALA A 156 -8.47 2.11 -12.49
CA ALA A 156 -7.33 2.36 -11.66
C ALA A 156 -7.67 3.48 -10.66
N TYR A 157 -7.31 3.28 -9.42
CA TYR A 157 -7.22 4.38 -8.47
C TYR A 157 -6.12 5.33 -8.99
N LYS A 158 -6.48 6.09 -10.04
CA LYS A 158 -5.67 7.21 -10.47
C LYS A 158 -5.63 8.14 -9.29
N GLU A 159 -4.45 8.56 -8.90
CA GLU A 159 -4.35 9.56 -7.86
C GLU A 159 -5.17 10.78 -8.28
N PRO A 160 -6.25 11.10 -7.56
CA PRO A 160 -7.34 11.87 -8.13
C PRO A 160 -6.95 13.31 -8.45
N ALA A 161 -6.03 13.88 -7.71
CA ALA A 161 -5.64 15.26 -7.87
C ALA A 161 -4.36 15.46 -8.70
N TYR A 162 -3.75 14.38 -9.17
CA TYR A 162 -2.56 14.49 -9.98
C TYR A 162 -2.91 14.44 -11.47
N PRO A 163 -2.57 15.46 -12.25
CA PRO A 163 -2.75 15.46 -13.71
C PRO A 163 -1.71 14.53 -14.34
N SER A 164 -1.76 13.26 -13.99
CA SER A 164 -0.83 12.27 -14.45
C SER A 164 -1.29 11.73 -15.79
N GLU A 165 -0.40 11.65 -16.70
CA GLU A 165 -0.58 11.10 -18.02
C GLU A 165 -0.52 9.57 -17.97
N GLY A 166 -1.52 8.94 -17.31
CA GLY A 166 -1.60 7.49 -17.16
C GLY A 166 -0.78 6.88 -16.03
N LEU A 167 -0.14 7.67 -15.18
CA LEU A 167 0.56 7.19 -14.01
C LEU A 167 -0.43 6.73 -12.95
N MET A 168 -0.32 5.48 -12.51
CA MET A 168 -1.16 4.88 -11.45
C MET A 168 -0.39 4.71 -10.14
N GLY A 169 0.92 4.64 -10.18
CA GLY A 169 1.79 4.32 -9.07
C GLY A 169 2.35 5.54 -8.37
N MET A 170 1.58 6.17 -7.48
CA MET A 170 2.08 7.25 -6.63
C MET A 170 2.62 6.71 -5.31
N TYR A 171 3.77 7.22 -4.90
CA TYR A 171 4.41 7.03 -3.60
C TYR A 171 4.65 8.41 -2.94
N PRO A 172 4.41 8.60 -1.64
CA PRO A 172 3.75 7.70 -0.70
C PRO A 172 2.23 7.75 -0.87
N ALA A 173 1.64 6.67 -1.34
CA ALA A 173 0.21 6.51 -1.59
C ALA A 173 -0.12 5.01 -1.76
N VAL A 174 -0.84 4.64 -2.83
CA VAL A 174 -1.11 3.23 -3.21
C VAL A 174 0.16 2.42 -3.51
N VAL A 175 1.25 3.06 -3.86
CA VAL A 175 2.59 2.47 -3.84
C VAL A 175 3.20 2.78 -2.49
N GLU A 176 3.44 1.76 -1.72
CA GLU A 176 3.80 1.85 -0.31
C GLU A 176 5.31 1.72 -0.07
N LEU A 177 6.04 1.21 -1.10
CA LEU A 177 7.49 0.97 -1.09
C LEU A 177 8.17 1.67 -2.26
N GLN A 178 9.41 2.07 -2.06
CA GLN A 178 10.16 2.90 -3.01
C GLN A 178 10.98 2.10 -4.04
N PHE A 179 10.54 0.89 -4.41
CA PHE A 179 11.28 0.07 -5.35
C PHE A 179 10.38 -0.78 -6.26
N MET A 180 10.97 -1.24 -7.35
CA MET A 180 10.45 -2.29 -8.23
C MET A 180 11.57 -3.29 -8.55
N ALA A 181 11.20 -4.47 -9.07
CA ALA A 181 12.16 -5.41 -9.62
C ALA A 181 11.63 -6.07 -10.90
N TYR A 182 12.54 -6.33 -11.84
CA TYR A 182 12.29 -7.07 -13.08
C TYR A 182 13.22 -8.26 -13.15
N TYR A 183 12.70 -9.49 -13.14
CA TYR A 183 13.53 -10.67 -12.94
C TYR A 183 12.94 -11.95 -13.56
N ASN A 184 13.79 -12.96 -13.72
CA ASN A 184 13.46 -14.36 -13.98
C ASN A 184 14.50 -15.28 -13.32
N SER A 185 14.51 -16.56 -13.68
CA SER A 185 15.43 -17.56 -13.14
C SER A 185 16.93 -17.27 -13.44
N ALA A 186 17.22 -16.51 -14.51
CA ALA A 186 18.58 -16.19 -14.93
C ALA A 186 19.19 -14.96 -14.22
N GLY A 187 18.37 -14.15 -13.56
CA GLY A 187 18.80 -12.96 -12.84
C GLY A 187 17.71 -11.90 -12.73
N GLY A 188 17.99 -10.85 -12.00
CA GLY A 188 17.08 -9.75 -11.76
C GLY A 188 17.75 -8.39 -11.68
N LEU A 189 16.97 -7.38 -12.02
CA LEU A 189 17.25 -5.96 -11.88
C LEU A 189 16.34 -5.39 -10.78
N TYR A 190 16.94 -5.01 -9.68
CA TYR A 190 16.33 -4.21 -8.62
C TYR A 190 16.50 -2.72 -8.96
N LEU A 191 15.44 -1.94 -8.81
CA LEU A 191 15.40 -0.49 -8.98
C LEU A 191 14.74 0.13 -7.77
N GLY A 192 15.42 1.02 -7.06
CA GLY A 192 14.87 1.66 -5.87
C GLY A 192 15.40 3.05 -5.62
N THR A 193 14.55 3.91 -5.09
CA THR A 193 14.99 5.18 -4.51
C THR A 193 15.32 4.95 -3.04
N HIS A 194 16.58 5.12 -2.69
CA HIS A 194 17.04 5.00 -1.31
C HIS A 194 16.91 6.37 -0.61
N ASP A 195 15.65 6.76 -0.38
CA ASP A 195 15.26 8.05 0.18
C ASP A 195 14.67 7.86 1.58
N ALA A 196 15.45 8.17 2.61
CA ALA A 196 15.04 8.03 4.01
C ALA A 196 13.97 9.06 4.46
N HIS A 197 13.69 10.07 3.64
CA HIS A 197 12.63 11.06 3.89
C HIS A 197 11.28 10.61 3.29
N GLY A 198 11.29 9.69 2.34
CA GLY A 198 10.08 9.19 1.70
C GLY A 198 9.32 10.27 0.92
N TYR A 199 10.02 11.10 0.16
CA TYR A 199 9.42 12.17 -0.62
C TYR A 199 8.57 11.65 -1.78
N LEU A 200 7.67 12.48 -2.27
CA LEU A 200 6.73 12.18 -3.33
C LEU A 200 7.41 11.73 -4.63
N LYS A 201 6.95 10.60 -5.18
CA LYS A 201 7.46 9.97 -6.41
C LYS A 201 6.34 9.31 -7.20
N GLY A 202 6.55 9.13 -8.49
CA GLY A 202 5.79 8.19 -9.30
C GLY A 202 6.63 6.94 -9.54
N ILE A 203 6.12 5.77 -9.16
CA ILE A 203 6.77 4.46 -9.34
C ILE A 203 5.79 3.56 -10.07
N ASP A 204 5.96 3.45 -11.39
CA ASP A 204 5.01 2.79 -12.26
C ASP A 204 5.71 2.15 -13.46
N PHE A 205 4.98 1.50 -14.34
CA PHE A 205 5.49 0.88 -15.56
C PHE A 205 4.41 0.82 -16.64
N HIS A 206 4.83 0.87 -17.89
CA HIS A 206 3.94 0.78 -19.05
C HIS A 206 4.71 0.31 -20.28
N SER A 207 3.98 -0.12 -21.31
CA SER A 207 4.58 -0.47 -22.60
C SER A 207 5.26 0.74 -23.23
N GLU A 208 6.47 0.52 -23.74
CA GLU A 208 7.25 1.55 -24.44
C GLU A 208 7.98 0.93 -25.64
N GLY A 209 7.49 1.20 -26.85
CA GLY A 209 7.99 0.57 -28.05
C GLY A 209 7.91 -0.96 -27.98
N SER A 210 9.04 -1.66 -28.10
CA SER A 210 9.15 -3.11 -27.95
C SER A 210 9.43 -3.57 -26.52
N GLY A 211 9.60 -2.62 -25.57
CA GLY A 211 9.96 -2.88 -24.20
C GLY A 211 8.90 -2.45 -23.18
N ILE A 212 9.30 -2.44 -21.92
CA ILE A 212 8.51 -1.96 -20.80
C ILE A 212 9.31 -0.88 -20.09
N LYS A 213 8.78 0.35 -20.06
CA LYS A 213 9.38 1.44 -19.28
C LYS A 213 9.07 1.21 -17.80
N LEU A 214 10.12 1.11 -16.98
CA LEU A 214 10.06 1.13 -15.51
C LEU A 214 10.29 2.57 -15.07
N GLN A 215 9.22 3.27 -14.75
CA GLN A 215 9.22 4.70 -14.53
C GLN A 215 9.45 5.07 -13.08
N PHE A 216 10.47 5.90 -12.84
CA PHE A 216 10.67 6.61 -11.58
C PHE A 216 10.62 8.11 -11.84
N ARG A 217 9.55 8.74 -11.33
CA ARG A 217 9.30 10.17 -11.46
C ARG A 217 9.58 10.86 -10.12
N HIS A 218 10.52 11.78 -10.12
CA HIS A 218 10.89 12.56 -8.94
C HIS A 218 10.19 13.91 -8.99
N PHE A 219 9.30 14.19 -8.04
CA PHE A 219 8.60 15.46 -7.96
C PHE A 219 9.50 16.50 -7.31
N CYS A 220 9.80 17.58 -8.04
CA CYS A 220 10.79 18.56 -7.64
C CYS A 220 10.31 19.48 -6.51
N GLY A 221 9.03 19.88 -6.54
CA GLY A 221 8.49 20.84 -5.57
C GLY A 221 9.23 22.18 -5.56
N CYS A 222 9.69 22.64 -6.72
CA CYS A 222 10.46 23.84 -6.87
C CYS A 222 9.57 25.07 -7.05
N SER A 223 10.03 26.22 -6.54
CA SER A 223 9.50 27.52 -6.86
C SER A 223 9.98 27.96 -8.25
N PHE A 224 9.43 29.07 -8.75
CA PHE A 224 9.86 29.65 -10.05
C PHE A 224 11.34 30.06 -9.99
N GLY A 225 12.12 29.65 -10.99
CA GLY A 225 13.56 29.93 -11.10
C GLY A 225 14.44 29.10 -10.16
N GLU A 226 13.87 28.25 -9.32
CA GLU A 226 14.62 27.46 -8.35
C GLU A 226 15.32 26.25 -8.99
N ALA A 227 16.55 25.98 -8.57
CA ALA A 227 17.31 24.79 -8.93
C ALA A 227 16.75 23.55 -8.20
N TYR A 228 16.94 22.37 -8.79
CA TYR A 228 16.63 21.08 -8.16
C TYR A 228 17.91 20.31 -7.88
N GLN A 229 17.99 19.71 -6.70
CA GLN A 229 19.02 18.76 -6.32
C GLN A 229 18.37 17.52 -5.71
N MET A 230 18.67 16.35 -6.31
CA MET A 230 18.27 15.07 -5.72
C MET A 230 19.21 14.75 -4.56
N ASP A 231 18.67 14.70 -3.34
CA ASP A 231 19.41 14.51 -2.09
C ASP A 231 19.51 13.03 -1.64
N TYR A 232 19.01 12.10 -2.46
CA TYR A 232 19.08 10.65 -2.26
C TYR A 232 19.63 9.93 -3.50
N GLY A 233 19.97 8.65 -3.35
CA GLY A 233 20.45 7.81 -4.44
C GLY A 233 19.33 7.03 -5.12
N PHE A 234 19.30 7.01 -6.45
CA PHE A 234 18.59 5.97 -7.20
C PHE A 234 19.53 4.80 -7.40
N VAL A 235 19.11 3.62 -6.99
CA VAL A 235 19.94 2.41 -6.99
C VAL A 235 19.41 1.39 -8.00
N MET A 236 20.31 0.94 -8.88
CA MET A 236 20.12 -0.22 -9.74
C MET A 236 21.04 -1.33 -9.21
N GLN A 237 20.48 -2.50 -8.89
CA GLN A 237 21.27 -3.60 -8.33
C GLN A 237 20.91 -4.94 -8.96
N ALA A 238 21.94 -5.75 -9.25
CA ALA A 238 21.76 -7.13 -9.68
C ALA A 238 21.41 -8.03 -8.50
N PHE A 239 20.49 -9.00 -8.70
CA PHE A 239 20.19 -10.02 -7.72
C PHE A 239 19.88 -11.36 -8.39
N LEU A 240 19.98 -12.45 -7.60
CA LEU A 240 19.53 -13.79 -7.97
C LEU A 240 18.43 -14.24 -7.01
N GLY A 241 17.47 -14.99 -7.52
CA GLY A 241 16.37 -15.51 -6.73
C GLY A 241 15.01 -14.98 -7.16
N ASP A 242 14.16 -14.66 -6.19
CA ASP A 242 12.78 -14.22 -6.42
C ASP A 242 12.49 -12.85 -5.75
N TRP A 243 11.21 -12.51 -5.62
CA TRP A 243 10.80 -11.23 -5.05
C TRP A 243 11.29 -11.00 -3.61
N HIS A 244 11.51 -12.06 -2.81
CA HIS A 244 12.07 -11.92 -1.46
C HIS A 244 13.50 -11.38 -1.48
N ASP A 245 14.30 -11.86 -2.46
CA ASP A 245 15.70 -11.42 -2.58
C ASP A 245 15.78 -9.95 -3.03
N ALA A 246 14.87 -9.51 -3.91
CA ALA A 246 14.72 -8.09 -4.27
C ALA A 246 14.27 -7.24 -3.07
N ALA A 247 13.26 -7.70 -2.33
CA ALA A 247 12.76 -7.01 -1.14
C ALA A 247 13.81 -6.95 -0.02
N GLU A 248 14.68 -7.95 0.08
CA GLU A 248 15.78 -7.98 1.05
C GLU A 248 16.80 -6.87 0.81
N ILE A 249 17.08 -6.49 -0.45
CA ILE A 249 17.95 -5.35 -0.77
C ILE A 249 17.36 -4.06 -0.17
N TYR A 250 16.06 -3.85 -0.36
CA TYR A 250 15.37 -2.68 0.17
C TYR A 250 15.30 -2.71 1.71
N ARG A 251 14.92 -3.85 2.29
CA ARG A 251 14.80 -4.02 3.75
C ARG A 251 16.10 -3.72 4.48
N ARG A 252 17.25 -4.20 3.97
CA ARG A 252 18.57 -3.91 4.57
C ARG A 252 18.86 -2.42 4.58
N TRP A 253 18.64 -1.77 3.43
CA TRP A 253 18.80 -0.33 3.36
C TRP A 253 17.87 0.41 4.33
N PHE A 254 16.58 0.02 4.36
CA PHE A 254 15.59 0.61 5.26
C PHE A 254 16.00 0.45 6.73
N ASP A 255 16.40 -0.76 7.16
CA ASP A 255 16.79 -1.02 8.54
C ASP A 255 17.99 -0.18 8.99
N GLU A 256 18.92 0.14 8.07
CA GLU A 256 20.07 0.99 8.33
C GLU A 256 19.74 2.49 8.39
N HIS A 257 18.68 2.94 7.66
CA HIS A 257 18.42 4.37 7.43
C HIS A 257 17.08 4.86 7.97
N LYS A 258 16.19 3.96 8.44
CA LYS A 258 14.89 4.36 9.00
C LYS A 258 15.03 5.35 10.15
N ASN A 259 14.08 6.25 10.26
CA ASN A 259 14.07 7.21 11.36
C ASN A 259 13.66 6.56 12.69
N LYS A 260 13.86 7.27 13.80
CA LYS A 260 13.59 6.79 15.16
C LYS A 260 12.12 6.59 15.49
N ALA A 261 11.21 7.05 14.64
CA ALA A 261 9.76 6.87 14.83
C ALA A 261 9.32 5.43 14.52
N PHE A 262 10.12 4.67 13.76
CA PHE A 262 9.91 3.24 13.52
C PHE A 262 10.34 2.44 14.75
N ILE A 263 9.38 2.17 15.62
CA ILE A 263 9.58 1.39 16.85
C ILE A 263 8.98 0.00 16.65
N PRO A 264 9.73 -1.09 16.90
CA PRO A 264 9.17 -2.45 16.82
C PRO A 264 7.91 -2.61 17.67
N ILE A 265 6.94 -3.38 17.20
CA ILE A 265 5.63 -3.58 17.88
C ILE A 265 5.81 -4.00 19.35
N GLU A 266 6.77 -4.87 19.65
CA GLU A 266 7.03 -5.32 21.03
C GLU A 266 7.39 -4.18 21.97
N GLU A 267 8.12 -3.19 21.47
CA GLU A 267 8.69 -2.07 22.24
C GLU A 267 7.87 -0.78 22.11
N ASN A 268 6.87 -0.74 21.22
CA ASN A 268 6.17 0.49 20.89
C ASN A 268 5.17 0.91 21.97
N PRO A 269 5.45 1.98 22.75
CA PRO A 269 4.59 2.44 23.83
C PRO A 269 3.30 3.13 23.34
N ASN A 270 3.21 3.41 22.04
CA ASN A 270 2.03 4.04 21.43
C ASN A 270 0.93 3.01 21.10
N LEU A 271 1.25 1.72 21.14
CA LEU A 271 0.29 0.66 20.85
C LEU A 271 -0.55 0.32 22.10
N PRO A 272 -1.88 0.19 21.95
CA PRO A 272 -2.72 -0.32 23.02
C PRO A 272 -2.50 -1.84 23.20
N GLU A 273 -2.81 -2.35 24.41
CA GLU A 273 -2.69 -3.79 24.74
C GLU A 273 -3.44 -4.69 23.73
N TRP A 274 -4.63 -4.27 23.30
CA TRP A 274 -5.47 -5.05 22.41
C TRP A 274 -4.84 -5.29 21.04
N TYR A 275 -3.93 -4.44 20.60
CA TYR A 275 -3.26 -4.59 19.30
C TYR A 275 -2.49 -5.91 19.20
N LYS A 276 -1.86 -6.32 20.30
CA LYS A 276 -1.12 -7.58 20.39
C LYS A 276 -2.01 -8.81 20.59
N ASP A 277 -3.31 -8.60 20.81
CA ASP A 277 -4.28 -9.70 20.98
C ASP A 277 -4.94 -10.14 19.67
N SER A 278 -4.63 -9.48 18.56
CA SER A 278 -5.16 -9.78 17.23
C SER A 278 -6.69 -9.88 17.19
N PRO A 279 -7.42 -8.79 17.42
CA PRO A 279 -8.88 -8.80 17.35
C PRO A 279 -9.35 -9.18 15.94
N VAL A 280 -10.50 -9.81 15.85
CA VAL A 280 -11.22 -9.97 14.59
C VAL A 280 -12.01 -8.69 14.32
N VAL A 281 -11.78 -8.05 13.19
CA VAL A 281 -12.53 -6.85 12.80
C VAL A 281 -13.85 -7.26 12.17
N VAL A 282 -14.96 -6.76 12.68
CA VAL A 282 -16.30 -6.99 12.11
C VAL A 282 -16.84 -5.65 11.60
N THR A 283 -16.89 -5.52 10.28
CA THR A 283 -17.27 -4.28 9.61
C THR A 283 -18.72 -4.35 9.12
N TYR A 284 -19.50 -3.29 9.36
CA TYR A 284 -20.88 -3.21 8.90
C TYR A 284 -21.42 -1.77 8.86
N PRO A 285 -22.38 -1.47 7.95
CA PRO A 285 -23.08 -0.20 7.96
C PRO A 285 -24.20 -0.17 9.00
N VAL A 286 -24.47 0.99 9.57
CA VAL A 286 -25.61 1.24 10.47
C VAL A 286 -26.78 1.92 9.76
N ARG A 287 -26.53 2.48 8.57
CA ARG A 287 -27.52 3.03 7.63
C ARG A 287 -27.31 2.45 6.25
N GLY A 288 -28.39 2.17 5.53
CA GLY A 288 -28.30 1.51 4.23
C GLY A 288 -27.76 0.09 4.33
N ARG A 289 -27.56 -0.55 3.19
CA ARG A 289 -26.91 -1.88 3.07
C ARG A 289 -25.56 -1.80 2.38
N HIS A 290 -25.36 -0.75 1.58
CA HIS A 290 -24.16 -0.46 0.80
C HIS A 290 -24.03 1.04 0.50
N ASP A 291 -22.93 1.45 -0.10
CA ASP A 291 -22.52 2.85 -0.31
C ASP A 291 -23.50 3.73 -1.12
N MET A 292 -24.33 3.11 -1.96
CA MET A 292 -25.28 3.81 -2.81
C MET A 292 -26.74 3.54 -2.43
N ASP A 293 -27.00 2.94 -1.27
CA ASP A 293 -28.34 2.67 -0.80
C ASP A 293 -28.99 3.93 -0.21
N ILE A 294 -30.29 3.85 0.07
CA ILE A 294 -30.98 4.88 0.83
C ILE A 294 -30.47 4.82 2.28
N MET A 295 -29.93 5.93 2.78
CA MET A 295 -29.28 6.01 4.09
C MET A 295 -30.27 6.06 5.25
N ASN A 296 -31.27 5.20 5.22
CA ASN A 296 -32.15 4.95 6.36
C ASN A 296 -31.45 4.02 7.37
N PRO A 297 -31.75 4.13 8.68
CA PRO A 297 -31.26 3.18 9.65
C PRO A 297 -31.68 1.75 9.30
N ASN A 298 -30.74 0.82 9.38
CA ASN A 298 -30.97 -0.58 9.12
C ASN A 298 -31.25 -1.36 10.46
N LYS A 299 -31.31 -2.71 10.40
CA LYS A 299 -31.62 -3.53 11.59
C LYS A 299 -30.56 -3.47 12.69
N LEU A 300 -29.32 -3.04 12.37
CA LEU A 300 -28.23 -2.90 13.34
C LEU A 300 -28.24 -1.55 14.06
N PHE A 301 -29.19 -0.66 13.73
CA PHE A 301 -29.41 0.59 14.45
C PHE A 301 -30.72 0.57 15.28
N PRO A 302 -30.77 1.15 16.51
CA PRO A 302 -29.66 1.79 17.26
C PRO A 302 -28.50 0.85 17.51
N TYR A 303 -27.26 1.39 17.61
CA TYR A 303 -25.98 0.65 17.68
C TYR A 303 -26.01 -0.60 18.55
N VAL A 304 -26.69 -0.55 19.71
CA VAL A 304 -26.81 -1.68 20.65
C VAL A 304 -27.48 -2.92 20.07
N LYS A 305 -28.21 -2.79 18.95
CA LYS A 305 -28.79 -3.96 18.27
C LYS A 305 -27.77 -4.85 17.60
N ALA A 306 -26.58 -4.33 17.31
CA ALA A 306 -25.48 -5.11 16.76
C ALA A 306 -24.81 -6.01 17.84
N LEU A 307 -24.93 -5.69 19.13
CA LEU A 307 -24.22 -6.41 20.19
C LEU A 307 -24.40 -7.93 20.16
N PRO A 308 -25.61 -8.51 19.98
CA PRO A 308 -25.75 -9.98 19.90
C PRO A 308 -24.92 -10.60 18.78
N HIS A 309 -24.77 -9.92 17.65
CA HIS A 309 -23.94 -10.42 16.54
C HIS A 309 -22.45 -10.31 16.87
N ILE A 310 -22.01 -9.21 17.46
CA ILE A 310 -20.61 -9.00 17.88
C ILE A 310 -20.21 -10.01 18.96
N GLU A 311 -21.07 -10.21 19.98
CA GLU A 311 -20.83 -11.19 21.04
C GLU A 311 -20.77 -12.62 20.49
N ARG A 312 -21.65 -12.96 19.54
CA ARG A 312 -21.62 -14.26 18.85
C ARG A 312 -20.29 -14.48 18.11
N TYR A 313 -19.83 -13.50 17.31
CA TYR A 313 -18.56 -13.65 16.60
C TYR A 313 -17.36 -13.72 17.54
N ALA A 314 -17.39 -12.99 18.65
CA ALA A 314 -16.36 -13.10 19.68
C ALA A 314 -16.29 -14.51 20.29
N GLU A 315 -17.45 -15.12 20.56
CA GLU A 315 -17.56 -16.48 21.11
C GLU A 315 -17.17 -17.55 20.07
N GLU A 316 -17.73 -17.48 18.85
CA GLU A 316 -17.51 -18.47 17.80
C GLU A 316 -16.06 -18.49 17.30
N THR A 317 -15.40 -17.33 17.21
CA THR A 317 -13.98 -17.23 16.80
C THR A 317 -13.01 -17.33 17.98
N ASP A 318 -13.53 -17.42 19.20
CA ASP A 318 -12.74 -17.37 20.44
C ASP A 318 -11.75 -16.17 20.43
N SER A 319 -12.22 -14.99 20.04
CA SER A 319 -11.37 -13.82 19.83
C SER A 319 -12.07 -12.56 20.30
N ARG A 320 -11.28 -11.55 20.72
CA ARG A 320 -11.78 -10.20 20.86
C ARG A 320 -12.28 -9.69 19.50
N VAL A 321 -13.35 -8.94 19.46
CA VAL A 321 -13.89 -8.34 18.22
C VAL A 321 -13.79 -6.83 18.28
N MET A 322 -13.41 -6.22 17.16
CA MET A 322 -13.58 -4.79 16.93
C MET A 322 -14.81 -4.58 16.05
N ALA A 323 -15.84 -3.93 16.56
CA ALA A 323 -16.99 -3.47 15.78
C ALA A 323 -16.56 -2.21 15.00
N LEU A 324 -16.36 -2.33 13.68
CA LEU A 324 -15.91 -1.24 12.82
C LEU A 324 -17.12 -0.69 12.04
N LEU A 325 -17.55 0.51 12.41
CA LEU A 325 -18.79 1.11 11.91
C LEU A 325 -18.61 1.85 10.61
N MET A 326 -19.55 1.62 9.69
CA MET A 326 -19.72 2.40 8.47
C MET A 326 -21.05 3.15 8.49
N HIS A 327 -21.13 4.25 7.76
CA HIS A 327 -22.32 5.10 7.63
C HIS A 327 -22.88 5.56 8.99
N TRP A 328 -21.98 5.73 9.95
CA TRP A 328 -22.27 6.14 11.33
C TRP A 328 -22.31 7.66 11.50
N GLU A 329 -21.74 8.42 10.58
CA GLU A 329 -21.59 9.87 10.62
C GLU A 329 -22.96 10.55 10.69
N GLY A 330 -23.13 11.48 11.60
CA GLY A 330 -24.41 12.16 11.79
C GLY A 330 -24.78 13.13 10.71
N SER A 331 -23.79 13.68 10.01
CA SER A 331 -24.00 14.56 8.85
C SER A 331 -24.48 13.76 7.63
N ALA A 332 -23.58 13.16 6.92
CA ALA A 332 -23.85 12.24 5.82
C ALA A 332 -22.67 11.29 5.66
N PRO A 333 -22.90 10.02 5.33
CA PRO A 333 -21.81 9.11 4.95
C PRO A 333 -21.04 9.68 3.76
N TRP A 334 -19.73 9.45 3.75
CA TRP A 334 -18.82 9.91 2.69
C TRP A 334 -18.70 11.44 2.58
N ALA A 335 -19.11 12.21 3.60
CA ALA A 335 -19.17 13.67 3.55
C ALA A 335 -18.16 14.36 4.50
N PRO A 336 -16.83 14.21 4.28
CA PRO A 336 -15.85 14.93 5.08
C PRO A 336 -16.00 16.45 4.90
N PRO A 337 -15.48 17.29 5.82
CA PRO A 337 -14.73 16.86 7.00
C PRO A 337 -15.60 16.56 8.22
N TYR A 338 -16.87 16.97 8.22
CA TYR A 338 -17.74 16.90 9.38
C TYR A 338 -18.40 15.52 9.50
N VAL A 339 -17.94 14.73 10.45
CA VAL A 339 -18.48 13.40 10.76
C VAL A 339 -19.23 13.37 12.09
N TRP A 340 -18.82 14.22 13.03
CA TRP A 340 -19.42 14.35 14.36
C TRP A 340 -20.58 15.36 14.39
N PRO A 341 -21.63 15.19 15.22
CA PRO A 341 -21.88 14.03 16.09
C PRO A 341 -22.28 12.78 15.32
N PRO A 342 -22.21 11.57 15.92
CA PRO A 342 -22.62 10.33 15.27
C PRO A 342 -24.13 10.33 14.99
N TYR A 343 -24.57 9.55 14.01
CA TYR A 343 -25.99 9.36 13.75
C TYR A 343 -26.71 8.80 14.98
N GLY A 344 -27.78 9.44 15.39
CA GLY A 344 -28.50 9.10 16.61
C GLY A 344 -27.94 9.71 17.91
N GLY A 345 -26.85 10.52 17.80
CA GLY A 345 -26.29 11.27 18.91
C GLY A 345 -25.13 10.58 19.63
N ALA A 346 -24.29 11.38 20.31
CA ALA A 346 -23.08 10.92 21.00
C ALA A 346 -23.40 9.89 22.09
N ASP A 347 -24.41 10.14 22.93
CA ASP A 347 -24.80 9.25 24.02
C ASP A 347 -25.12 7.83 23.53
N ALA A 348 -25.71 7.68 22.35
CA ALA A 348 -26.06 6.38 21.79
C ALA A 348 -24.82 5.58 21.38
N LEU A 349 -23.81 6.27 20.80
CA LEU A 349 -22.54 5.65 20.42
C LEU A 349 -21.69 5.31 21.66
N GLU A 350 -21.61 6.20 22.64
CA GLU A 350 -20.89 6.01 23.90
C GLU A 350 -21.46 4.81 24.70
N GLN A 351 -22.79 4.73 24.83
CA GLN A 351 -23.44 3.55 25.44
C GLN A 351 -23.10 2.24 24.72
N PHE A 352 -22.99 2.26 23.41
CA PHE A 352 -22.60 1.10 22.63
C PHE A 352 -21.14 0.74 22.91
N GLY A 353 -20.23 1.72 22.86
CA GLY A 353 -18.81 1.55 23.18
C GLY A 353 -18.59 0.99 24.58
N ASP A 354 -19.26 1.55 25.59
CA ASP A 354 -19.22 1.06 26.96
C ASP A 354 -19.64 -0.41 27.09
N ARG A 355 -20.66 -0.82 26.33
CA ARG A 355 -21.13 -2.23 26.36
C ARG A 355 -20.17 -3.16 25.66
N LEU A 356 -19.53 -2.73 24.57
CA LEU A 356 -18.45 -3.46 23.92
C LEU A 356 -17.27 -3.65 24.88
N HIS A 357 -16.79 -2.57 25.49
CA HIS A 357 -15.67 -2.60 26.42
C HIS A 357 -15.90 -3.48 27.64
N LYS A 358 -17.10 -3.47 28.20
CA LYS A 358 -17.48 -4.38 29.31
C LYS A 358 -17.33 -5.87 28.97
N LYS A 359 -17.37 -6.21 27.68
CA LYS A 359 -17.16 -7.57 27.16
C LYS A 359 -15.75 -7.80 26.63
N GLY A 360 -14.90 -6.78 26.71
CA GLY A 360 -13.53 -6.81 26.18
C GLY A 360 -13.43 -6.61 24.66
N ASN A 361 -14.55 -6.25 24.00
CA ASN A 361 -14.60 -5.90 22.58
C ASN A 361 -14.26 -4.42 22.36
N LEU A 362 -14.07 -4.02 21.12
CA LEU A 362 -13.56 -2.72 20.71
C LEU A 362 -14.52 -1.99 19.76
N LEU A 363 -14.41 -0.68 19.70
CA LEU A 363 -15.15 0.19 18.81
C LEU A 363 -14.21 0.88 17.83
N GLY A 364 -14.45 0.72 16.52
CA GLY A 364 -13.78 1.45 15.45
C GLY A 364 -14.76 2.18 14.54
N VAL A 365 -14.29 3.21 13.84
CA VAL A 365 -15.11 3.98 12.89
C VAL A 365 -14.31 4.32 11.62
N TYR A 366 -15.02 4.38 10.48
CA TYR A 366 -14.50 4.94 9.24
C TYR A 366 -14.78 6.44 9.17
N CYS A 367 -13.84 7.20 8.58
CA CYS A 367 -13.99 8.61 8.23
C CYS A 367 -13.47 8.85 6.82
N SER A 368 -13.91 9.92 6.18
CA SER A 368 -13.78 10.06 4.72
C SER A 368 -12.65 11.00 4.26
N GLY A 369 -11.56 11.12 5.01
CA GLY A 369 -10.33 11.78 4.53
C GLY A 369 -10.33 13.31 4.47
N ILE A 370 -9.48 13.85 3.57
CA ILE A 370 -9.09 15.28 3.53
C ILE A 370 -9.86 16.02 2.42
N SER A 371 -11.18 16.09 2.53
CA SER A 371 -11.99 16.80 1.54
C SER A 371 -13.05 17.66 2.20
N TRP A 372 -13.58 18.61 1.44
CA TRP A 372 -14.75 19.42 1.80
C TRP A 372 -15.94 19.01 0.95
N THR A 373 -16.99 18.51 1.57
CA THR A 373 -18.22 18.13 0.89
C THR A 373 -19.15 19.32 0.80
N GLU A 374 -19.42 19.78 -0.42
CA GLU A 374 -20.41 20.83 -0.69
C GLU A 374 -21.84 20.26 -0.60
N GLN A 375 -22.05 19.05 -1.14
CA GLN A 375 -23.35 18.39 -1.16
C GLN A 375 -23.20 16.87 -1.12
N SER A 376 -24.04 16.20 -0.31
CA SER A 376 -24.20 14.75 -0.38
C SER A 376 -25.22 14.33 -1.44
N ASN A 377 -24.92 13.26 -2.18
CA ASN A 377 -25.84 12.66 -3.14
C ASN A 377 -26.70 11.55 -2.50
N VAL A 378 -26.26 11.02 -1.35
CA VAL A 378 -26.95 9.93 -0.61
C VAL A 378 -27.80 10.44 0.55
N VAL A 379 -27.51 11.65 1.08
CA VAL A 379 -28.32 12.37 2.08
C VAL A 379 -28.53 13.79 1.56
N LYS A 380 -29.59 14.01 0.83
CA LYS A 380 -29.84 15.24 0.06
C LYS A 380 -30.01 16.51 0.93
N GLU A 381 -30.34 16.32 2.21
CA GLU A 381 -30.48 17.40 3.19
C GLU A 381 -29.13 17.99 3.57
N TYR A 382 -28.03 17.25 3.39
CA TYR A 382 -26.68 17.72 3.72
C TYR A 382 -26.14 18.62 2.60
N GLN A 383 -26.02 19.89 2.90
CA GLN A 383 -25.46 20.92 2.01
C GLN A 383 -24.68 21.95 2.83
N THR A 384 -23.49 22.30 2.38
CA THR A 384 -22.61 23.28 3.01
C THR A 384 -22.23 24.45 2.07
N LYS A 385 -22.91 24.58 0.95
CA LYS A 385 -22.61 25.60 -0.09
C LYS A 385 -22.67 27.03 0.45
N GLU A 386 -23.67 27.35 1.25
CA GLU A 386 -23.80 28.69 1.86
C GLU A 386 -22.65 28.97 2.84
N GLN A 387 -22.27 27.97 3.64
CA GLN A 387 -21.13 28.08 4.54
C GLN A 387 -19.84 28.29 3.75
N PHE A 388 -19.60 27.47 2.73
CA PHE A 388 -18.42 27.58 1.85
C PHE A 388 -18.25 28.98 1.29
N GLN A 389 -19.33 29.57 0.78
CA GLN A 389 -19.31 30.93 0.21
C GLN A 389 -19.15 32.02 1.29
N LYS A 390 -19.88 31.90 2.40
CA LYS A 390 -19.89 32.91 3.48
C LYS A 390 -18.53 32.99 4.20
N GLU A 391 -17.88 31.86 4.37
CA GLU A 391 -16.60 31.75 5.08
C GLU A 391 -15.40 31.83 4.13
N HIS A 392 -15.64 31.98 2.82
CA HIS A 392 -14.60 32.06 1.79
C HIS A 392 -13.64 30.86 1.83
N LEU A 393 -14.20 29.64 1.93
CA LEU A 393 -13.41 28.43 2.12
C LEU A 393 -12.63 27.99 0.86
N GLU A 394 -12.94 28.55 -0.30
CA GLU A 394 -12.20 28.36 -1.55
C GLU A 394 -10.70 28.64 -1.41
N GLN A 395 -10.32 29.53 -0.46
CA GLN A 395 -8.93 29.87 -0.21
C GLN A 395 -8.11 28.76 0.44
N TYR A 396 -8.73 27.69 0.94
CA TYR A 396 -8.06 26.56 1.60
C TYR A 396 -8.10 25.28 0.75
N MET A 397 -8.77 25.31 -0.40
CA MET A 397 -8.95 24.15 -1.27
C MET A 397 -7.77 23.99 -2.22
N CYS A 398 -7.53 22.75 -2.65
CA CYS A 398 -6.53 22.46 -3.66
C CYS A 398 -6.85 23.17 -4.98
N VAL A 399 -5.80 23.56 -5.67
CA VAL A 399 -5.87 24.32 -6.91
C VAL A 399 -5.17 23.51 -8.01
N SER A 400 -5.80 23.44 -9.19
CA SER A 400 -5.21 22.81 -10.38
C SER A 400 -4.03 23.62 -10.93
N PRO A 401 -3.23 23.05 -11.84
CA PRO A 401 -2.13 23.78 -12.51
C PRO A 401 -2.55 25.08 -13.22
N THR A 402 -3.82 25.18 -13.60
CA THR A 402 -4.37 26.37 -14.27
C THR A 402 -4.96 27.42 -13.32
N GLY A 403 -4.83 27.23 -12.00
CA GLY A 403 -5.32 28.13 -10.97
C GLY A 403 -6.81 27.98 -10.65
N LYS A 404 -7.48 26.93 -11.13
CA LYS A 404 -8.87 26.63 -10.80
C LYS A 404 -8.93 25.73 -9.57
N LEU A 405 -10.01 25.86 -8.79
CA LEU A 405 -10.28 24.94 -7.69
C LEU A 405 -10.33 23.49 -8.20
N GLU A 406 -9.69 22.60 -7.46
CA GLU A 406 -9.70 21.17 -7.79
C GLU A 406 -10.95 20.52 -7.20
N TYR A 407 -11.85 20.10 -8.09
CA TYR A 407 -13.06 19.40 -7.69
C TYR A 407 -12.72 17.96 -7.34
N SER A 408 -13.20 17.50 -6.20
CA SER A 408 -12.87 16.14 -5.72
C SER A 408 -13.28 15.05 -6.71
N HIS A 409 -12.36 14.15 -6.99
CA HIS A 409 -12.59 13.02 -7.88
C HIS A 409 -13.04 11.76 -7.14
N ILE A 410 -12.76 11.67 -5.84
CA ILE A 410 -13.11 10.51 -5.02
C ILE A 410 -14.56 10.59 -4.57
N CYS A 411 -15.23 9.44 -4.55
CA CYS A 411 -16.63 9.29 -4.11
C CYS A 411 -17.62 10.21 -4.82
N ARG A 412 -17.39 10.51 -6.09
CA ARG A 412 -18.28 11.38 -6.90
C ARG A 412 -19.74 10.90 -6.95
N ALA A 413 -19.95 9.60 -6.84
CA ALA A 413 -21.30 9.05 -6.80
C ALA A 413 -22.02 9.43 -5.50
N GLN A 414 -21.29 9.48 -4.38
CA GLN A 414 -21.85 9.74 -3.05
C GLN A 414 -21.90 11.22 -2.70
N ARG A 415 -20.97 12.04 -3.22
CA ARG A 415 -20.86 13.46 -2.87
C ARG A 415 -20.27 14.31 -3.98
N SER A 416 -20.43 15.62 -3.83
CA SER A 416 -19.72 16.62 -4.59
C SER A 416 -19.03 17.63 -3.66
N GLY A 417 -17.87 18.16 -4.08
CA GLY A 417 -17.11 19.11 -3.28
C GLY A 417 -15.67 19.26 -3.76
N TYR A 418 -14.78 19.64 -2.87
CA TYR A 418 -13.41 20.03 -3.18
C TYR A 418 -12.42 19.28 -2.30
N ASP A 419 -11.19 19.10 -2.77
CA ASP A 419 -10.11 18.57 -1.98
C ASP A 419 -9.43 19.68 -1.19
N MET A 420 -9.20 19.48 0.11
CA MET A 420 -8.55 20.47 0.97
C MET A 420 -7.04 20.38 0.88
N CYS A 421 -6.36 21.54 0.85
CA CYS A 421 -4.91 21.58 0.83
C CYS A 421 -4.33 21.30 2.22
N ILE A 422 -3.50 20.29 2.35
CA ILE A 422 -2.91 19.86 3.63
C ILE A 422 -1.94 20.90 4.23
N SER A 423 -1.42 21.83 3.44
CA SER A 423 -0.57 22.92 3.96
C SER A 423 -1.36 23.96 4.79
N GLN A 424 -2.69 23.97 4.66
CA GLN A 424 -3.54 24.97 5.28
C GLN A 424 -3.92 24.61 6.73
N GLU A 425 -3.74 25.56 7.63
CA GLU A 425 -4.11 25.37 9.05
C GLU A 425 -5.60 25.09 9.24
N PHE A 426 -6.46 25.66 8.39
CA PHE A 426 -7.89 25.37 8.38
C PHE A 426 -8.14 23.87 8.21
N THR A 427 -7.52 23.24 7.20
CA THR A 427 -7.62 21.81 6.92
C THR A 427 -7.22 20.95 8.13
N LYS A 428 -6.05 21.28 8.70
CA LYS A 428 -5.52 20.57 9.87
C LYS A 428 -6.42 20.71 11.09
N ASN A 429 -6.95 21.91 11.34
CA ASN A 429 -7.81 22.18 12.50
C ASN A 429 -9.14 21.46 12.40
N VAL A 430 -9.86 21.58 11.29
CA VAL A 430 -11.20 20.98 11.16
C VAL A 430 -11.17 19.46 11.33
N ILE A 431 -10.18 18.77 10.77
CA ILE A 431 -10.07 17.31 10.93
C ILE A 431 -9.59 16.95 12.36
N SER A 432 -8.68 17.74 12.93
CA SER A 432 -8.21 17.52 14.30
C SER A 432 -9.35 17.63 15.34
N ASP A 433 -10.26 18.57 15.15
CA ASP A 433 -11.42 18.76 16.05
C ASP A 433 -12.35 17.55 15.98
N GLU A 434 -12.61 16.99 14.79
CA GLU A 434 -13.40 15.77 14.63
C GLU A 434 -12.72 14.56 15.30
N VAL A 435 -11.41 14.36 15.08
CA VAL A 435 -10.63 13.28 15.73
C VAL A 435 -10.63 13.43 17.24
N LYS A 436 -10.57 14.66 17.76
CA LYS A 436 -10.65 14.92 19.21
C LYS A 436 -11.99 14.46 19.79
N HIS A 437 -13.12 14.84 19.20
CA HIS A 437 -14.43 14.40 19.63
C HIS A 437 -14.55 12.87 19.66
N MET A 438 -14.11 12.19 18.61
CA MET A 438 -14.11 10.73 18.53
C MET A 438 -13.23 10.08 19.61
N THR A 439 -12.05 10.66 19.86
CA THR A 439 -11.13 10.19 20.92
C THR A 439 -11.74 10.37 22.31
N GLU A 440 -12.43 11.48 22.56
CA GLU A 440 -13.10 11.77 23.84
C GLU A 440 -14.27 10.82 24.09
N ALA A 441 -14.99 10.41 23.03
CA ALA A 441 -16.11 9.45 23.08
C ALA A 441 -15.69 7.99 23.29
N GLY A 442 -14.40 7.69 23.45
CA GLY A 442 -13.90 6.35 23.79
C GLY A 442 -13.81 5.38 22.60
N ILE A 443 -13.67 5.90 21.38
CA ILE A 443 -13.41 5.08 20.21
C ILE A 443 -11.97 4.56 20.25
N ASP A 444 -11.73 3.28 19.93
CA ASP A 444 -10.41 2.64 19.99
C ASP A 444 -9.61 2.79 18.70
N TYR A 445 -10.31 2.89 17.57
CA TYR A 445 -9.72 2.98 16.24
C TYR A 445 -10.49 3.95 15.33
N ILE A 446 -9.76 4.82 14.65
CA ILE A 446 -10.31 5.78 13.68
C ILE A 446 -9.59 5.62 12.34
N GLN A 447 -10.29 5.12 11.31
CA GLN A 447 -9.77 5.17 9.94
C GLN A 447 -9.99 6.57 9.36
N VAL A 448 -9.15 7.51 9.80
CA VAL A 448 -9.31 8.94 9.53
C VAL A 448 -9.17 9.27 8.04
N LEU A 449 -8.44 8.47 7.29
CA LEU A 449 -8.03 8.72 5.91
C LEU A 449 -8.60 7.68 4.93
N ASP A 450 -9.88 7.32 5.05
CA ASP A 450 -10.49 6.28 4.21
C ASP A 450 -10.48 6.63 2.70
N GLN A 451 -10.44 7.85 2.29
CA GLN A 451 -10.36 8.26 0.87
C GLN A 451 -8.95 8.70 0.45
N ASN A 452 -7.98 8.53 1.31
CA ASN A 452 -6.59 8.90 1.09
C ASN A 452 -5.72 7.64 1.15
N HIS A 453 -5.61 6.93 0.03
CA HIS A 453 -4.87 5.67 -0.06
C HIS A 453 -3.43 5.81 0.44
N GLY A 454 -3.01 4.88 1.28
CA GLY A 454 -1.67 4.88 1.87
C GLY A 454 -1.38 6.09 2.77
N GLY A 455 -2.39 6.94 3.03
CA GLY A 455 -2.25 8.16 3.84
C GLY A 455 -1.85 9.41 3.05
N THR A 456 -1.88 9.38 1.70
CA THR A 456 -1.42 10.54 0.90
C THR A 456 -2.44 11.69 0.91
N PRO A 457 -2.00 12.97 1.02
CA PRO A 457 -2.86 14.12 0.78
C PRO A 457 -3.04 14.40 -0.71
N TYR A 458 -3.93 15.33 -1.03
CA TYR A 458 -4.15 15.77 -2.41
C TYR A 458 -3.11 16.80 -2.87
N PHE A 459 -2.87 16.86 -4.18
CA PHE A 459 -1.91 17.81 -4.77
C PHE A 459 -2.53 19.18 -4.94
N CYS A 460 -1.69 20.19 -4.73
CA CYS A 460 -2.10 21.58 -4.86
C CYS A 460 -1.05 22.38 -5.64
N TYR A 461 -1.53 23.19 -6.59
CA TYR A 461 -0.69 24.08 -7.41
C TYR A 461 -0.88 25.55 -7.05
N SER A 462 -1.42 25.82 -5.87
CA SER A 462 -1.66 27.20 -5.43
C SER A 462 -0.36 27.97 -5.20
N ARG A 463 -0.31 29.19 -5.70
CA ARG A 463 0.76 30.14 -5.44
C ARG A 463 0.53 30.98 -4.17
N LYS A 464 -0.58 30.73 -3.48
CA LYS A 464 -1.01 31.54 -2.31
C LYS A 464 -0.98 30.75 -1.00
N HIS A 465 -0.75 29.44 -1.05
CA HIS A 465 -0.85 28.56 0.13
C HIS A 465 0.45 28.44 0.94
N GLY A 466 1.50 29.16 0.54
CA GLY A 466 2.77 29.14 1.27
C GLY A 466 3.70 27.97 0.96
N HIS A 467 3.31 27.09 0.05
CA HIS A 467 4.14 26.03 -0.50
C HIS A 467 4.53 26.32 -1.96
N PRO A 468 5.54 25.65 -2.54
CA PRO A 468 5.87 25.76 -3.96
C PRO A 468 4.65 25.44 -4.87
N PRO A 469 4.58 26.06 -6.07
CA PRO A 469 3.39 25.97 -6.93
C PRO A 469 3.27 24.63 -7.68
N VAL A 470 4.09 23.64 -7.36
CA VAL A 470 4.06 22.28 -7.91
C VAL A 470 4.28 21.26 -6.79
N PRO A 471 3.76 20.02 -6.92
CA PRO A 471 3.97 18.96 -5.93
C PRO A 471 5.45 18.63 -5.71
N GLY A 472 5.79 18.18 -4.52
CA GLY A 472 7.13 17.74 -4.17
C GLY A 472 7.25 17.38 -2.69
N LYS A 473 8.43 17.52 -2.12
CA LYS A 473 8.72 17.14 -0.72
C LYS A 473 7.78 17.74 0.31
N TRP A 474 7.34 18.99 0.10
CA TRP A 474 6.41 19.68 1.01
C TRP A 474 5.10 18.91 1.25
N VAL A 475 4.66 18.08 0.29
CA VAL A 475 3.44 17.27 0.40
C VAL A 475 3.58 16.28 1.54
N SER A 476 4.67 15.51 1.56
CA SER A 476 4.96 14.54 2.62
C SER A 476 5.25 15.23 3.96
N GLU A 477 6.00 16.33 3.96
CA GLU A 477 6.35 17.10 5.16
C GLU A 477 5.12 17.65 5.88
N HIS A 478 4.18 18.27 5.15
CA HIS A 478 2.93 18.78 5.75
C HIS A 478 2.00 17.65 6.22
N MET A 479 2.02 16.52 5.53
CA MET A 479 1.24 15.36 5.97
C MET A 479 1.78 14.76 7.27
N VAL A 480 3.09 14.62 7.39
CA VAL A 480 3.73 14.18 8.64
C VAL A 480 3.41 15.12 9.78
N ASP A 481 3.56 16.45 9.59
CA ASP A 481 3.19 17.45 10.59
C ASP A 481 1.71 17.33 11.03
N PHE A 482 0.81 17.10 10.08
CA PHE A 482 -0.61 16.86 10.37
C PHE A 482 -0.82 15.59 11.20
N LEU A 483 -0.20 14.47 10.81
CA LEU A 483 -0.32 13.21 11.53
C LEU A 483 0.28 13.29 12.94
N GLU A 484 1.38 14.01 13.13
CA GLU A 484 1.93 14.30 14.45
C GLU A 484 0.96 15.11 15.32
N ARG A 485 0.24 16.06 14.73
CA ARG A 485 -0.82 16.81 15.42
C ARG A 485 -1.95 15.89 15.86
N LEU A 486 -2.45 15.02 14.98
CA LEU A 486 -3.49 14.06 15.34
C LEU A 486 -3.04 13.14 16.48
N LYS A 487 -1.80 12.67 16.44
CA LYS A 487 -1.24 11.83 17.51
C LYS A 487 -1.27 12.49 18.88
N LYS A 488 -1.10 13.80 18.98
CA LYS A 488 -1.20 14.52 20.26
C LYS A 488 -2.59 14.39 20.88
N TYR A 489 -3.65 14.38 20.08
CA TYR A 489 -5.02 14.19 20.57
C TYR A 489 -5.32 12.74 20.91
N THR A 490 -4.97 11.82 20.01
CA THR A 490 -5.26 10.39 20.17
C THR A 490 -4.48 9.74 21.32
N HIS A 491 -3.41 10.39 21.80
CA HIS A 491 -2.57 9.92 22.91
C HIS A 491 -2.63 10.84 24.14
N ALA A 492 -3.55 11.79 24.16
CA ALA A 492 -3.77 12.63 25.35
C ALA A 492 -4.31 11.80 26.53
N ASP A 493 -3.97 12.21 27.74
CA ASP A 493 -4.48 11.64 29.00
C ASP A 493 -4.30 10.11 29.13
N GLY A 494 -3.22 9.59 28.54
CA GLY A 494 -2.90 8.15 28.58
C GLY A 494 -3.69 7.29 27.61
N LYS A 495 -4.53 7.88 26.77
CA LYS A 495 -5.24 7.18 25.69
C LYS A 495 -4.28 6.60 24.67
N ARG A 496 -4.73 5.62 23.89
CA ARG A 496 -3.99 4.98 22.80
C ARG A 496 -4.99 4.63 21.69
N VAL A 497 -5.57 5.68 21.06
CA VAL A 497 -6.45 5.50 19.90
C VAL A 497 -5.59 5.35 18.65
N LEU A 498 -5.80 4.28 17.91
CA LEU A 498 -5.05 4.06 16.66
C LEU A 498 -5.72 4.76 15.49
N LEU A 499 -4.88 5.27 14.61
CA LEU A 499 -5.29 5.86 13.34
C LEU A 499 -4.92 4.94 12.18
N GLY A 500 -5.71 5.00 11.10
CA GLY A 500 -5.47 4.27 9.87
C GLY A 500 -5.93 5.02 8.62
N CYS A 501 -5.62 4.43 7.48
CA CYS A 501 -6.01 4.91 6.16
C CYS A 501 -6.57 3.77 5.30
N GLU A 502 -7.10 4.11 4.15
CA GLU A 502 -7.43 3.15 3.10
C GLU A 502 -6.16 2.66 2.42
N SER A 503 -6.02 1.34 2.19
CA SER A 503 -4.78 0.62 1.92
C SER A 503 -3.78 0.68 3.10
N ALA A 504 -2.74 -0.14 3.09
CA ALA A 504 -1.69 -0.05 4.09
C ALA A 504 -1.03 1.34 4.04
N ALA A 505 -0.60 1.85 5.19
CA ALA A 505 0.09 3.13 5.23
C ALA A 505 1.39 3.06 4.43
N ALA A 506 1.63 4.01 3.54
CA ALA A 506 2.90 4.11 2.86
C ALA A 506 4.03 4.35 3.89
N GLU A 507 5.24 3.87 3.57
CA GLU A 507 6.41 3.84 4.48
C GLU A 507 6.51 5.09 5.36
N THR A 508 6.47 6.28 4.76
CA THR A 508 6.63 7.56 5.46
C THR A 508 5.61 7.77 6.59
N TYR A 509 4.41 7.18 6.47
CA TYR A 509 3.29 7.40 7.39
C TYR A 509 3.05 6.26 8.39
N ILE A 510 3.74 5.13 8.24
CA ILE A 510 3.64 3.98 9.17
C ILE A 510 3.73 4.37 10.65
N PRO A 511 4.65 5.26 11.10
CA PRO A 511 4.78 5.61 12.52
C PRO A 511 3.54 6.28 13.14
N TYR A 512 2.59 6.70 12.30
CA TYR A 512 1.38 7.44 12.69
C TYR A 512 0.10 6.68 12.38
N LEU A 513 0.09 5.87 11.31
CA LEU A 513 -1.06 5.09 10.83
C LEU A 513 -0.77 3.60 11.06
N LEU A 514 -0.89 3.18 12.32
CA LEU A 514 -0.41 1.89 12.81
C LEU A 514 -1.40 0.74 12.63
N PHE A 515 -2.60 1.01 12.11
CA PHE A 515 -3.63 0.00 11.90
C PHE A 515 -4.51 0.40 10.71
N SER A 516 -4.19 -0.11 9.53
CA SER A 516 -4.84 0.29 8.28
C SER A 516 -5.60 -0.85 7.63
N ASP A 517 -6.59 -0.47 6.83
CA ASP A 517 -7.46 -1.32 6.04
C ASP A 517 -6.73 -1.79 4.76
N ASN A 518 -6.04 -2.93 4.82
CA ASN A 518 -5.26 -3.45 3.71
C ASN A 518 -6.15 -3.93 2.55
N ARG A 519 -5.83 -3.54 1.32
CA ARG A 519 -6.66 -3.75 0.14
C ARG A 519 -6.01 -4.65 -0.92
N PHE A 520 -5.17 -5.61 -0.52
CA PHE A 520 -4.42 -6.48 -1.43
C PHE A 520 -5.27 -7.16 -2.52
N ASN A 521 -6.53 -7.43 -2.26
CA ASN A 521 -7.44 -8.06 -3.23
C ASN A 521 -7.73 -7.17 -4.46
N ILE A 522 -7.40 -5.87 -4.43
CA ILE A 522 -7.42 -5.03 -5.64
C ILE A 522 -6.35 -5.49 -6.64
N THR A 523 -5.22 -5.99 -6.18
CA THR A 523 -4.07 -6.35 -7.01
C THR A 523 -4.35 -7.45 -8.03
N TYR A 524 -5.29 -8.34 -7.77
CA TYR A 524 -5.70 -9.39 -8.72
C TYR A 524 -6.17 -8.87 -10.09
N ARG A 525 -6.38 -7.57 -10.21
CA ARG A 525 -6.87 -6.92 -11.43
C ARG A 525 -5.77 -6.56 -12.43
N PHE A 526 -4.50 -6.61 -12.03
CA PHE A 526 -3.38 -6.08 -12.81
C PHE A 526 -2.63 -7.11 -13.65
N GLY A 527 -3.25 -8.24 -13.98
CA GLY A 527 -2.58 -9.29 -14.75
C GLY A 527 -1.49 -10.00 -13.97
N GLY A 528 -1.74 -10.21 -12.68
CA GLY A 528 -0.81 -10.84 -11.76
C GLY A 528 -1.50 -11.28 -10.46
N TYR A 529 -0.72 -11.44 -9.42
CA TYR A 529 -1.20 -11.91 -8.12
C TYR A 529 -0.49 -11.19 -6.97
N PRO A 530 -1.16 -11.03 -5.80
CA PRO A 530 -0.58 -10.37 -4.67
C PRO A 530 0.57 -11.18 -4.07
N VAL A 531 1.56 -10.48 -3.54
CA VAL A 531 2.65 -11.00 -2.70
C VAL A 531 2.87 -10.06 -1.53
N PRO A 532 3.15 -10.58 -0.31
CA PRO A 532 3.18 -9.77 0.90
C PRO A 532 4.52 -9.02 1.06
N VAL A 533 4.92 -8.24 0.04
CA VAL A 533 6.21 -7.54 0.07
C VAL A 533 6.22 -6.43 1.11
N TYR A 534 5.09 -5.79 1.36
CA TYR A 534 4.93 -4.80 2.43
C TYR A 534 5.20 -5.43 3.81
N ALA A 535 4.54 -6.54 4.10
CA ALA A 535 4.76 -7.27 5.34
C ALA A 535 6.20 -7.80 5.47
N TYR A 536 6.81 -8.21 4.34
CA TYR A 536 8.21 -8.64 4.33
C TYR A 536 9.16 -7.55 4.82
N VAL A 537 8.88 -6.29 4.50
CA VAL A 537 9.72 -5.15 4.91
C VAL A 537 9.31 -4.59 6.27
N PHE A 538 8.00 -4.41 6.54
CA PHE A 538 7.54 -3.54 7.62
C PHE A 538 6.80 -4.25 8.77
N HIS A 539 6.48 -5.55 8.66
CA HIS A 539 5.60 -6.22 9.63
C HIS A 539 6.04 -6.09 11.10
N GLN A 540 7.33 -6.05 11.36
CA GLN A 540 7.84 -5.86 12.74
C GLN A 540 7.49 -4.48 13.34
N TYR A 541 7.03 -3.51 12.52
CA TYR A 541 6.69 -2.13 12.91
C TYR A 541 5.19 -1.86 12.88
N VAL A 542 4.45 -2.55 12.00
CA VAL A 542 3.02 -2.34 11.76
C VAL A 542 2.33 -3.65 11.41
N ASN A 543 1.12 -3.85 11.95
CA ASN A 543 0.28 -4.99 11.67
C ASN A 543 -1.10 -4.48 11.28
N ASN A 544 -1.46 -4.66 10.03
CA ASN A 544 -2.71 -4.18 9.47
C ASN A 544 -3.83 -5.21 9.64
N PHE A 545 -5.03 -4.89 9.20
CA PHE A 545 -6.12 -5.84 9.09
C PHE A 545 -6.50 -6.04 7.62
N MET A 546 -6.98 -7.24 7.31
CA MET A 546 -7.56 -7.54 6.02
C MET A 546 -8.75 -6.61 5.80
N GLY A 547 -8.70 -5.81 4.77
CA GLY A 547 -9.73 -4.82 4.51
C GLY A 547 -11.10 -5.39 4.18
N ASN A 548 -12.00 -4.50 3.93
CA ASN A 548 -13.44 -4.76 3.85
C ASN A 548 -13.93 -5.65 2.69
N GLN A 549 -13.10 -6.28 1.91
CA GLN A 549 -13.46 -7.18 0.81
C GLN A 549 -14.22 -6.51 -0.38
N VAL A 550 -14.40 -5.21 -0.35
CA VAL A 550 -15.21 -4.49 -1.35
C VAL A 550 -14.79 -4.77 -2.79
N CYS A 551 -13.51 -4.99 -3.01
CA CYS A 551 -12.95 -5.21 -4.34
C CYS A 551 -13.04 -6.67 -4.84
N SER A 552 -13.55 -7.60 -4.03
CA SER A 552 -13.69 -9.01 -4.43
C SER A 552 -14.58 -9.17 -5.66
N GLN A 553 -15.65 -8.40 -5.75
CA GLN A 553 -16.58 -8.42 -6.87
C GLN A 553 -15.92 -8.05 -8.22
N TYR A 554 -14.81 -7.33 -8.20
CA TYR A 554 -14.09 -6.93 -9.41
C TYR A 554 -13.09 -7.98 -9.87
N ALA A 555 -12.62 -8.83 -8.97
CA ALA A 555 -11.61 -9.83 -9.25
C ALA A 555 -12.19 -11.22 -9.48
N PHE A 556 -13.13 -11.66 -8.63
CA PHE A 556 -13.64 -13.04 -8.60
C PHE A 556 -15.11 -13.13 -9.03
N ASP A 557 -15.44 -14.23 -9.68
CA ASP A 557 -16.80 -14.70 -9.88
C ASP A 557 -17.20 -15.53 -8.64
N ASN A 558 -17.95 -14.92 -7.73
CA ASN A 558 -18.28 -15.50 -6.43
C ASN A 558 -19.20 -16.73 -6.52
N GLU A 559 -19.99 -16.85 -7.59
CA GLU A 559 -20.84 -18.03 -7.81
C GLU A 559 -20.02 -19.22 -8.31
N LYS A 560 -19.08 -18.95 -9.22
CA LYS A 560 -18.24 -19.96 -9.82
C LYS A 560 -17.11 -20.43 -8.87
N TYR A 561 -16.62 -19.53 -8.03
CA TYR A 561 -15.52 -19.77 -7.09
C TYR A 561 -15.93 -19.37 -5.66
N PRO A 562 -16.87 -20.10 -5.02
CA PRO A 562 -17.43 -19.73 -3.72
C PRO A 562 -16.37 -19.74 -2.59
N ASP A 563 -15.29 -20.48 -2.74
CA ASP A 563 -14.21 -20.57 -1.74
C ASP A 563 -13.21 -19.41 -1.83
N ASN A 564 -13.40 -18.44 -2.76
CA ASN A 564 -12.45 -17.36 -2.96
C ASN A 564 -12.28 -16.47 -1.71
N LEU A 565 -13.32 -16.27 -0.90
CA LEU A 565 -13.22 -15.48 0.32
C LEU A 565 -12.34 -16.19 1.36
N LEU A 566 -12.49 -17.50 1.52
CA LEU A 566 -11.66 -18.28 2.43
C LEU A 566 -10.19 -18.28 2.00
N MET A 567 -9.93 -18.42 0.68
CA MET A 567 -8.58 -18.27 0.12
C MET A 567 -7.97 -16.90 0.45
N ARG A 568 -8.75 -15.81 0.30
CA ARG A 568 -8.25 -14.44 0.60
C ARG A 568 -8.00 -14.22 2.09
N ILE A 569 -8.84 -14.77 2.97
CA ILE A 569 -8.62 -14.77 4.43
C ILE A 569 -7.33 -15.50 4.77
N ALA A 570 -7.07 -16.65 4.14
CA ALA A 570 -5.84 -17.42 4.32
C ALA A 570 -4.60 -16.68 3.79
N TYR A 571 -4.73 -15.97 2.66
CA TYR A 571 -3.66 -15.12 2.16
C TYR A 571 -3.34 -13.97 3.16
N ALA A 572 -4.35 -13.26 3.66
CA ALA A 572 -4.18 -12.21 4.66
C ALA A 572 -3.46 -12.75 5.92
N TYR A 573 -3.83 -13.93 6.38
CA TYR A 573 -3.12 -14.58 7.48
C TYR A 573 -1.65 -14.87 7.15
N SER A 574 -1.36 -15.31 5.93
CA SER A 574 0.02 -15.56 5.49
C SER A 574 0.84 -14.26 5.40
N ALA A 575 0.20 -13.14 5.11
CA ALA A 575 0.81 -11.81 5.13
C ALA A 575 1.01 -11.26 6.55
N GLY A 576 0.38 -11.88 7.57
CA GLY A 576 0.44 -11.41 8.94
C GLY A 576 -0.68 -10.44 9.30
N ASP A 577 -1.67 -10.20 8.43
CA ASP A 577 -2.79 -9.30 8.70
C ASP A 577 -3.80 -9.91 9.69
N MET A 578 -4.46 -9.06 10.45
CA MET A 578 -5.60 -9.43 11.29
C MET A 578 -6.84 -9.69 10.43
N PHE A 579 -7.73 -10.55 10.92
CA PHE A 579 -8.92 -10.94 10.17
C PHE A 579 -10.00 -9.88 10.13
N THR A 580 -10.72 -9.82 9.01
CA THR A 580 -11.92 -8.99 8.85
C THR A 580 -13.09 -9.82 8.35
N LEU A 581 -14.26 -9.57 8.92
CA LEU A 581 -15.55 -10.06 8.46
C LEU A 581 -16.43 -8.86 8.11
N VAL A 582 -17.09 -8.91 6.97
CA VAL A 582 -18.15 -7.97 6.61
C VAL A 582 -19.49 -8.62 6.85
N ILE A 583 -20.38 -7.99 7.61
CA ILE A 583 -21.70 -8.55 7.90
C ILE A 583 -22.84 -7.66 7.37
N ASN A 584 -23.93 -8.30 6.99
CA ASN A 584 -25.18 -7.61 6.65
C ASN A 584 -26.03 -7.28 7.86
N GLU A 585 -27.19 -6.66 7.66
CA GLU A 585 -28.14 -6.27 8.71
C GLU A 585 -28.76 -7.43 9.53
N ASP A 586 -28.63 -8.68 9.03
CA ASP A 586 -29.03 -9.91 9.74
C ASP A 586 -27.86 -10.56 10.48
N GLY A 587 -26.69 -9.93 10.49
CA GLY A 587 -25.48 -10.40 11.13
C GLY A 587 -24.83 -11.59 10.43
N LYS A 588 -25.06 -11.81 9.15
CA LYS A 588 -24.42 -12.87 8.34
C LYS A 588 -23.23 -12.33 7.59
N ILE A 589 -22.16 -13.12 7.47
CA ILE A 589 -21.00 -12.79 6.66
C ILE A 589 -21.43 -12.69 5.20
N VAL A 590 -21.02 -11.61 4.54
CA VAL A 590 -21.27 -11.32 3.12
C VAL A 590 -19.97 -11.18 2.36
N TRP A 591 -20.03 -11.18 1.03
CA TRP A 591 -18.84 -11.05 0.18
C TRP A 591 -18.15 -9.69 0.34
N ASN A 592 -18.93 -8.63 0.45
CA ASN A 592 -18.52 -7.25 0.68
C ASN A 592 -19.75 -6.40 1.02
N TRP A 593 -19.56 -5.13 1.31
CA TRP A 593 -20.68 -4.17 1.41
C TRP A 593 -20.98 -3.42 0.10
N GLY A 594 -20.39 -3.85 -1.01
CA GLY A 594 -20.45 -3.16 -2.28
C GLY A 594 -21.85 -3.12 -2.90
N LEU A 595 -21.90 -2.67 -4.16
CA LEU A 595 -23.12 -2.35 -4.88
C LEU A 595 -23.92 -3.57 -5.37
N SER A 596 -23.41 -4.80 -5.23
CA SER A 596 -23.99 -5.99 -5.85
C SER A 596 -24.75 -6.82 -4.83
N ASP A 597 -26.03 -7.06 -5.09
CA ASP A 597 -26.76 -8.16 -4.47
C ASP A 597 -26.28 -9.45 -5.12
N PHE A 598 -25.72 -10.36 -4.33
CA PHE A 598 -25.33 -11.69 -4.78
C PHE A 598 -26.40 -12.69 -4.40
N ASP A 599 -26.75 -13.62 -5.31
CA ASP A 599 -27.69 -14.71 -5.03
C ASP A 599 -27.10 -15.73 -4.05
N SER A 600 -25.78 -15.78 -3.92
CA SER A 600 -25.06 -16.67 -3.01
C SER A 600 -24.44 -15.94 -1.83
N MET A 601 -24.24 -16.68 -0.73
CA MET A 601 -23.57 -16.22 0.46
C MET A 601 -22.28 -17.00 0.68
N PRO A 602 -21.23 -16.40 1.33
CA PRO A 602 -20.06 -17.16 1.74
C PRO A 602 -20.41 -18.27 2.72
N ASP A 603 -19.60 -19.31 2.76
CA ASP A 603 -19.74 -20.40 3.72
C ASP A 603 -19.40 -19.91 5.15
N GLN A 604 -20.44 -19.64 5.92
CA GLN A 604 -20.35 -19.08 7.29
C GLN A 604 -19.55 -19.97 8.23
N GLU A 605 -19.81 -21.29 8.19
CA GLU A 605 -19.25 -22.27 9.13
C GLU A 605 -17.75 -22.46 8.85
N ASN A 606 -17.37 -22.68 7.61
CA ASN A 606 -15.99 -22.90 7.21
C ASN A 606 -15.12 -21.66 7.49
N ILE A 607 -15.64 -20.45 7.26
CA ILE A 607 -14.93 -19.21 7.54
C ILE A 607 -14.67 -19.07 9.05
N ILE A 608 -15.66 -19.28 9.88
CA ILE A 608 -15.54 -19.18 11.34
C ILE A 608 -14.59 -20.26 11.86
N GLN A 609 -14.72 -21.50 11.39
CA GLN A 609 -13.83 -22.60 11.78
C GLN A 609 -12.37 -22.25 11.46
N PHE A 610 -12.11 -21.77 10.25
CA PHE A 610 -10.76 -21.41 9.83
C PHE A 610 -10.19 -20.24 10.66
N ILE A 611 -10.98 -19.17 10.85
CA ILE A 611 -10.54 -18.02 11.66
C ILE A 611 -10.23 -18.45 13.09
N LYS A 612 -11.06 -19.30 13.71
CA LYS A 612 -10.83 -19.81 15.06
C LYS A 612 -9.53 -20.58 15.15
N ALA A 613 -9.28 -21.52 14.23
CA ALA A 613 -8.07 -22.33 14.19
C ALA A 613 -6.82 -21.47 13.98
N ALA A 614 -6.85 -20.57 13.00
CA ALA A 614 -5.73 -19.71 12.64
C ALA A 614 -5.44 -18.66 13.74
N ASN A 615 -6.46 -17.99 14.29
CA ASN A 615 -6.29 -16.95 15.30
C ASN A 615 -5.83 -17.51 16.65
N ALA A 616 -6.06 -18.79 16.91
CA ALA A 616 -5.51 -19.46 18.10
C ALA A 616 -3.97 -19.37 18.14
N TYR A 617 -3.30 -19.48 17.00
CA TYR A 617 -1.85 -19.29 16.93
C TYR A 617 -1.45 -17.84 17.15
N ARG A 618 -2.17 -16.86 16.55
CA ARG A 618 -1.87 -15.44 16.73
C ARG A 618 -2.02 -14.97 18.18
N ARG A 619 -2.96 -15.54 18.92
CA ARG A 619 -3.19 -15.24 20.33
C ARG A 619 -2.33 -16.07 21.27
N GLY A 620 -1.86 -17.22 20.81
CA GLY A 620 -1.03 -18.16 21.54
C GLY A 620 0.45 -18.08 21.21
N TYR A 621 1.07 -19.24 21.07
CA TYR A 621 2.51 -19.37 20.82
C TYR A 621 2.97 -18.71 19.53
N GLY A 622 2.14 -18.69 18.49
CA GLY A 622 2.45 -18.05 17.21
C GLY A 622 2.49 -16.52 17.27
N LYS A 623 2.07 -15.88 18.37
CA LYS A 623 2.07 -14.43 18.57
C LYS A 623 3.45 -13.79 18.30
N GLN A 624 4.51 -14.41 18.78
CA GLN A 624 5.88 -13.95 18.58
C GLN A 624 6.29 -13.89 17.10
N TYR A 625 5.66 -14.67 16.26
CA TYR A 625 5.89 -14.74 14.81
C TYR A 625 4.94 -13.78 14.07
N LEU A 626 3.63 -14.02 14.18
CA LEU A 626 2.59 -13.39 13.36
C LEU A 626 2.20 -11.97 13.79
N ASN A 627 2.52 -11.54 15.02
CA ASN A 627 2.17 -10.21 15.49
C ASN A 627 3.39 -9.30 15.62
N CYS A 628 4.55 -9.86 15.94
CA CYS A 628 5.75 -9.09 16.25
C CYS A 628 6.95 -9.49 15.39
N GLY A 629 6.89 -10.63 14.71
CA GLY A 629 8.01 -11.18 13.97
C GLY A 629 8.35 -10.47 12.68
N GLN A 630 9.55 -10.70 12.22
CA GLN A 630 10.04 -10.26 10.92
C GLN A 630 9.83 -11.37 9.90
N MET A 631 9.13 -11.09 8.81
CA MET A 631 8.91 -12.07 7.73
C MET A 631 10.25 -12.47 7.09
N GLN A 632 10.38 -13.74 6.78
CA GLN A 632 11.57 -14.34 6.17
C GLN A 632 11.17 -15.08 4.88
N LYS A 633 12.14 -15.26 3.99
CA LYS A 633 11.94 -16.16 2.83
C LYS A 633 11.62 -17.57 3.33
N PRO A 634 10.47 -18.16 2.92
CA PRO A 634 10.07 -19.47 3.41
C PRO A 634 10.94 -20.59 2.83
N LEU A 635 11.03 -21.70 3.58
CA LEU A 635 11.49 -22.95 3.00
C LEU A 635 10.55 -23.35 1.85
N LYS A 636 11.10 -23.98 0.83
CA LYS A 636 10.32 -24.45 -0.30
C LYS A 636 9.34 -25.53 0.14
N ILE A 637 8.06 -25.29 -0.13
CA ILE A 637 6.98 -26.25 0.09
C ILE A 637 6.51 -26.76 -1.28
N ILE A 638 6.46 -28.07 -1.43
CA ILE A 638 5.87 -28.71 -2.64
C ILE A 638 4.46 -29.18 -2.25
N THR A 639 3.47 -28.62 -2.89
CA THR A 639 2.06 -28.95 -2.72
C THR A 639 1.36 -28.98 -4.09
N LYS A 640 0.14 -29.43 -4.13
CA LYS A 640 -0.70 -29.33 -5.34
C LYS A 640 -1.11 -27.89 -5.58
N LYS A 641 -1.29 -27.54 -6.84
CA LYS A 641 -1.99 -26.32 -7.22
C LYS A 641 -3.50 -26.47 -7.03
N HIS A 642 -4.14 -25.39 -6.66
CA HIS A 642 -5.59 -25.28 -6.72
C HIS A 642 -6.06 -25.37 -8.18
N ALA A 643 -7.32 -25.66 -8.41
CA ALA A 643 -7.89 -25.53 -9.76
C ALA A 643 -7.73 -24.08 -10.24
N SER A 644 -7.38 -23.91 -11.52
CA SER A 644 -7.19 -22.60 -12.13
C SER A 644 -8.43 -21.72 -11.97
N ILE A 645 -8.25 -20.50 -11.54
CA ILE A 645 -9.29 -19.49 -11.35
C ILE A 645 -9.18 -18.47 -12.47
N MET A 646 -10.19 -18.41 -13.33
CA MET A 646 -10.27 -17.33 -14.32
C MET A 646 -10.82 -16.07 -13.64
N LEU A 647 -9.96 -15.07 -13.46
CA LEU A 647 -10.34 -13.77 -12.91
C LEU A 647 -11.19 -12.97 -13.93
N LYS A 648 -12.00 -12.04 -13.45
CA LYS A 648 -12.86 -11.19 -14.30
C LYS A 648 -12.08 -10.31 -15.28
N CYS A 649 -10.83 -9.97 -14.98
CA CYS A 649 -9.93 -9.26 -15.89
C CYS A 649 -9.37 -10.15 -17.02
N GLY A 650 -9.60 -11.48 -16.99
CA GLY A 650 -9.08 -12.42 -17.97
C GLY A 650 -7.75 -13.08 -17.58
N PHE A 651 -7.20 -12.76 -16.42
CA PHE A 651 -5.98 -13.41 -15.92
C PHE A 651 -6.30 -14.79 -15.32
N LEU A 652 -5.50 -15.81 -15.68
CA LEU A 652 -5.61 -17.15 -15.13
C LEU A 652 -4.74 -17.27 -13.89
N TYR A 653 -5.37 -17.33 -12.71
CA TYR A 653 -4.70 -17.44 -11.43
C TYR A 653 -4.67 -18.90 -10.95
N GLU A 654 -3.49 -19.39 -10.57
CA GLU A 654 -3.26 -20.78 -10.13
C GLU A 654 -2.59 -20.77 -8.74
N PRO A 655 -3.34 -20.48 -7.66
CA PRO A 655 -2.79 -20.49 -6.31
C PRO A 655 -2.36 -21.89 -5.87
N ASP A 656 -1.43 -21.94 -4.91
CA ASP A 656 -1.15 -23.18 -4.20
C ASP A 656 -2.32 -23.57 -3.29
N MET A 657 -2.57 -24.83 -3.09
CA MET A 657 -3.58 -25.31 -2.13
C MET A 657 -3.21 -24.99 -0.67
N LEU A 658 -1.92 -24.75 -0.40
CA LEU A 658 -1.43 -24.27 0.89
C LEU A 658 -0.71 -22.95 0.71
N PHE A 659 -1.07 -21.93 1.49
CA PHE A 659 -0.20 -20.80 1.67
C PHE A 659 0.84 -21.09 2.74
N THR A 660 1.95 -20.36 2.70
CA THR A 660 3.04 -20.49 3.67
C THR A 660 3.65 -19.13 3.97
N SER A 661 4.05 -18.93 5.21
CA SER A 661 4.84 -17.78 5.63
C SER A 661 5.83 -18.17 6.71
N ARG A 662 7.01 -17.56 6.71
CA ARG A 662 8.10 -17.83 7.65
C ARG A 662 8.47 -16.55 8.38
N TRP A 663 8.70 -16.68 9.67
CA TRP A 663 8.87 -15.55 10.58
C TRP A 663 10.01 -15.77 11.53
N LYS A 664 10.74 -14.70 11.81
CA LYS A 664 11.77 -14.67 12.85
C LYS A 664 11.26 -13.82 14.01
N ALA A 665 11.21 -14.42 15.21
CA ALA A 665 10.87 -13.72 16.44
C ALA A 665 12.07 -12.92 16.98
N SER A 666 11.82 -12.04 17.95
CA SER A 666 12.84 -11.19 18.58
C SER A 666 13.94 -11.98 19.30
N ASP A 667 13.61 -13.16 19.83
CA ASP A 667 14.58 -14.07 20.47
C ASP A 667 15.45 -14.85 19.46
N GLY A 668 15.21 -14.64 18.15
CA GLY A 668 15.92 -15.29 17.04
C GLY A 668 15.34 -16.64 16.62
N SER A 669 14.30 -17.15 17.28
CA SER A 669 13.59 -18.36 16.85
C SER A 669 12.90 -18.13 15.50
N ILE A 670 12.77 -19.19 14.70
CA ILE A 670 12.18 -19.13 13.37
C ILE A 670 11.07 -20.17 13.26
N GLY A 671 9.85 -19.68 12.99
CA GLY A 671 8.68 -20.50 12.74
C GLY A 671 8.17 -20.34 11.31
N GLN A 672 7.66 -21.43 10.74
CA GLN A 672 6.98 -21.39 9.43
C GLN A 672 5.61 -22.01 9.54
N PHE A 673 4.63 -21.33 8.90
CA PHE A 673 3.24 -21.74 8.87
C PHE A 673 2.90 -22.41 7.53
N LEU A 674 2.11 -23.49 7.60
CA LEU A 674 1.38 -24.08 6.48
C LEU A 674 -0.10 -23.83 6.73
N ILE A 675 -0.78 -23.23 5.76
CA ILE A 675 -2.13 -22.68 5.91
C ILE A 675 -3.03 -23.37 4.90
N ASN A 676 -3.93 -24.22 5.39
CA ASN A 676 -4.89 -24.96 4.57
C ASN A 676 -6.28 -24.32 4.62
N TYR A 677 -6.67 -23.63 3.57
CA TYR A 677 -7.99 -23.01 3.41
C TYR A 677 -9.03 -23.92 2.73
N ASN A 678 -8.65 -25.17 2.39
CA ASN A 678 -9.51 -26.09 1.67
C ASN A 678 -10.32 -26.97 2.64
N ALA A 679 -11.50 -27.41 2.22
CA ALA A 679 -12.34 -28.36 2.95
C ALA A 679 -11.81 -29.82 2.90
N CYS A 680 -10.60 -30.04 2.44
CA CYS A 680 -9.94 -31.34 2.40
C CYS A 680 -8.52 -31.27 2.98
N SER A 681 -7.99 -32.40 3.42
CA SER A 681 -6.60 -32.50 3.86
C SER A 681 -5.65 -32.35 2.68
N VAL A 682 -4.60 -31.55 2.85
CA VAL A 682 -3.62 -31.26 1.81
C VAL A 682 -2.23 -31.76 2.20
N LYS A 683 -1.58 -32.50 1.30
CA LYS A 683 -0.19 -32.95 1.46
C LYS A 683 0.79 -31.79 1.20
N ALA A 684 1.77 -31.62 2.10
CA ALA A 684 2.93 -30.76 1.94
C ALA A 684 4.22 -31.56 2.03
N GLU A 685 5.16 -31.28 1.12
CA GLU A 685 6.55 -31.74 1.24
C GLU A 685 7.42 -30.52 1.55
N ILE A 686 7.98 -30.48 2.75
CA ILE A 686 8.86 -29.41 3.23
C ILE A 686 10.29 -29.76 2.82
N CYS A 687 10.94 -28.95 1.99
CA CYS A 687 12.33 -29.14 1.59
C CYS A 687 13.27 -28.61 2.68
N THR A 688 13.86 -29.51 3.46
CA THR A 688 14.81 -29.19 4.51
C THR A 688 15.71 -30.39 4.84
N ASP A 689 16.94 -30.12 5.27
CA ASP A 689 17.86 -31.13 5.80
C ASP A 689 17.84 -31.18 7.34
N ARG A 690 17.06 -30.32 7.97
CA ARG A 690 16.96 -30.21 9.43
C ARG A 690 15.71 -30.91 9.94
N LYS A 691 15.83 -31.50 11.15
CA LYS A 691 14.68 -32.01 11.88
C LYS A 691 13.71 -30.86 12.19
N ILE A 692 12.41 -31.10 12.04
CA ILE A 692 11.39 -30.12 12.36
C ILE A 692 10.54 -30.58 13.56
N GLN A 693 10.00 -29.60 14.29
CA GLN A 693 9.02 -29.79 15.35
C GLN A 693 7.73 -29.07 14.99
N ILE A 694 6.62 -29.78 15.10
CA ILE A 694 5.28 -29.21 14.97
C ILE A 694 4.87 -28.65 16.33
N ARG A 695 4.42 -27.38 16.35
CA ARG A 695 3.93 -26.71 17.56
C ARG A 695 2.41 -26.55 17.51
N SER A 696 1.76 -26.80 18.62
CA SER A 696 0.35 -26.40 18.81
C SER A 696 0.24 -24.91 19.14
N ALA A 697 -0.97 -24.38 19.11
CA ALA A 697 -1.25 -22.98 19.44
C ALA A 697 -0.83 -22.60 20.88
N ASP A 698 -0.79 -23.56 21.81
CA ASP A 698 -0.29 -23.36 23.19
C ASP A 698 1.24 -23.62 23.34
N GLY A 699 1.95 -23.83 22.22
CA GLY A 699 3.43 -23.98 22.17
C GLY A 699 3.96 -25.38 22.48
N LYS A 700 3.11 -26.36 22.76
CA LYS A 700 3.55 -27.73 23.00
C LYS A 700 4.05 -28.39 21.70
N THR A 701 5.04 -29.25 21.82
CA THR A 701 5.46 -30.09 20.68
C THR A 701 4.41 -31.17 20.45
N VAL A 702 3.77 -31.13 19.28
CA VAL A 702 2.80 -32.14 18.82
C VAL A 702 3.50 -33.35 18.26
N SER A 703 4.50 -33.13 17.42
CA SER A 703 5.31 -34.16 16.79
C SER A 703 6.68 -33.64 16.36
N SER A 704 7.59 -34.56 16.04
CA SER A 704 8.89 -34.26 15.48
C SER A 704 9.16 -35.15 14.28
N HIS A 705 9.69 -34.56 13.22
CA HIS A 705 9.94 -35.28 11.96
C HIS A 705 11.40 -35.11 11.53
N THR A 706 12.02 -36.21 11.19
CA THR A 706 13.39 -36.22 10.64
C THR A 706 13.27 -36.25 9.12
N PRO A 707 13.98 -35.39 8.37
CA PRO A 707 13.97 -35.42 6.93
C PRO A 707 14.42 -36.78 6.37
N LYS A 708 13.77 -37.18 5.29
CA LYS A 708 14.18 -38.29 4.45
C LYS A 708 14.41 -37.76 3.04
N ASP A 709 15.62 -37.99 2.51
CA ASP A 709 16.02 -37.50 1.18
C ASP A 709 15.81 -35.97 1.01
N GLY A 710 16.15 -35.18 2.05
CA GLY A 710 16.03 -33.71 2.05
C GLY A 710 14.60 -33.21 2.18
N LYS A 711 13.63 -34.04 2.59
CA LYS A 711 12.21 -33.67 2.68
C LYS A 711 11.56 -34.23 3.95
N VAL A 712 10.55 -33.47 4.43
CA VAL A 712 9.57 -33.95 5.42
C VAL A 712 8.18 -33.88 4.80
N GLU A 713 7.45 -34.98 4.84
CA GLU A 713 6.05 -35.05 4.41
C GLU A 713 5.09 -34.83 5.56
N LEU A 714 4.13 -33.94 5.38
CA LEU A 714 3.04 -33.64 6.31
C LEU A 714 1.70 -33.60 5.60
N TYR A 715 0.62 -33.83 6.37
CA TYR A 715 -0.74 -33.54 5.95
C TYR A 715 -1.30 -32.43 6.83
N VAL A 716 -1.76 -31.37 6.21
CA VAL A 716 -2.47 -30.28 6.90
C VAL A 716 -3.96 -30.57 6.83
N ASN A 717 -4.63 -30.61 7.98
CA ASN A 717 -6.07 -30.90 8.06
C ASN A 717 -6.90 -29.86 7.30
N PRO A 718 -8.17 -30.13 6.97
CA PRO A 718 -9.06 -29.15 6.40
C PRO A 718 -9.21 -27.92 7.30
N LEU A 719 -9.21 -26.73 6.70
CA LEU A 719 -9.44 -25.45 7.39
C LEU A 719 -8.56 -25.27 8.65
N ASP A 720 -7.28 -25.60 8.54
CA ASP A 720 -6.36 -25.67 9.67
C ASP A 720 -5.00 -25.06 9.35
N VAL A 721 -4.22 -24.79 10.37
CA VAL A 721 -2.89 -24.20 10.31
C VAL A 721 -1.90 -25.10 11.07
N VAL A 722 -0.73 -25.30 10.49
CA VAL A 722 0.39 -26.01 11.12
C VAL A 722 1.56 -25.04 11.27
N LEU A 723 2.05 -24.87 12.48
CA LEU A 723 3.30 -24.18 12.78
C LEU A 723 4.41 -25.23 12.96
N PHE A 724 5.51 -25.08 12.26
CA PHE A 724 6.72 -25.86 12.50
C PHE A 724 7.95 -24.99 12.67
N GLU A 725 8.91 -25.52 13.42
CA GLU A 725 10.22 -24.93 13.69
C GLU A 725 11.32 -25.91 13.29
N GLU A 726 12.41 -25.41 12.68
CA GLU A 726 13.61 -26.19 12.46
C GLU A 726 14.41 -26.33 13.75
N MET A 727 14.80 -27.55 14.09
CA MET A 727 15.71 -27.79 15.22
C MET A 727 17.15 -27.41 14.82
N GLN A 728 17.86 -26.75 15.70
CA GLN A 728 19.27 -26.40 15.51
C GLN A 728 20.18 -27.63 15.37
#